data_abe5c2b763124f46416840585081fc19
#
_entry.id   abe5c2b763124f46416840585081fc19
#
_cell.length_a   1.000
_cell.length_b   1.000
_cell.length_c   1.000
_cell.angle_alpha   90.00
_cell.angle_beta   90.00
_cell.angle_gamma   90.00
#
_symmetry.space_group_name_H-M   'P 1'
#
loop_
_entity.id
_entity.type
_entity.pdbx_description
1 polymer ?
#
loop_
_entity_poly.entity_id
_entity_poly.type
_entity_poly.pdbx_seq_one_letter_code
_entity_poly.pdbx_strand_id
1 'polypeptide(L)'
;MSPKSPASPKNPTPTRRLTTAQALVAFLARQYTERDGRRQRLISATWGIFGHGNVAGIGQALVEAGHGGNGAAHRMPYLQGRNEQAMVHAAVGYARQSGRLSAQAVTTSIGPGATNLVTGAALATINRLPVLLLPGDTFATRPADPVLQQLEVPYAGDVSVNDCLRPVSRYFDRITRPEALIPAALQAMRVLADPAETGAVTLALPQDVQAEAYDWPEEFFAERDWHIRRPAPDTYELESAVRAIRSARRPLIVAGGGVRHSAAEETLAAFTAATRIPVASTQAGKGALRHDHPADVGGIGHTGTATADELARTADLVIGVGTRFSDFTTASGTLFADPAVRFLHLNITAFDAHKLAALPLVADARAGLEALTAALAGRGYRVDPAYETEYTGAKEAWEERVEASFATPDPTARPTQTQVLGLLDDLVTEEDILINAAGSLPGDLHKLWRTRSRDQYHVEYGYSCMGYEIPAAIGVLLATGARSREHRPVWALVGDGTYLMNPTEIVTAVQENLPLKLLILQNHGYASIGGLSASVGAERFGTAYRHRDADGGFTGPPLPVDLAANAASLGLRVLRAATVDDLRKVLSEARDAEGPTCVYVETETPDTVSGPPPAQAWWDVPVAETASRPAAVKAREEYDRQVAARRRHL
;
A
#
# COMPACT_ATOMS: atom_id res chain seq x y z
N MET A 1 0.91 -67.75 -13.78
CA MET A 1 0.40 -66.36 -13.89
C MET A 1 -1.07 -66.39 -13.50
N SER A 2 -1.36 -65.97 -12.25
CA SER A 2 -2.74 -65.88 -11.78
C SER A 2 -3.40 -64.62 -12.34
N PRO A 3 -4.67 -64.69 -12.79
CA PRO A 3 -5.36 -63.53 -13.31
C PRO A 3 -5.61 -62.50 -12.22
N LYS A 4 -5.21 -61.24 -12.43
CA LYS A 4 -5.53 -60.11 -11.54
C LYS A 4 -7.06 -59.95 -11.52
N SER A 5 -7.66 -60.03 -10.34
CA SER A 5 -9.06 -59.67 -10.14
C SER A 5 -9.37 -58.28 -10.70
N PRO A 6 -10.51 -58.07 -11.36
CA PRO A 6 -10.93 -56.78 -11.81
C PRO A 6 -11.10 -55.84 -10.61
N ALA A 7 -10.53 -54.66 -10.65
CA ALA A 7 -10.73 -53.64 -9.66
C ALA A 7 -12.22 -53.34 -9.48
N SER A 8 -12.72 -53.39 -8.26
CA SER A 8 -14.10 -53.01 -7.95
C SER A 8 -14.40 -51.64 -8.55
N PRO A 9 -15.60 -51.41 -9.12
CA PRO A 9 -15.97 -50.09 -9.61
C PRO A 9 -15.90 -49.09 -8.43
N LYS A 10 -15.07 -48.07 -8.55
CA LYS A 10 -15.05 -46.97 -7.59
C LYS A 10 -16.46 -46.39 -7.53
N ASN A 11 -17.07 -46.30 -6.35
CA ASN A 11 -18.33 -45.56 -6.20
C ASN A 11 -18.14 -44.15 -6.83
N PRO A 12 -19.11 -43.68 -7.64
CA PRO A 12 -19.00 -42.36 -8.22
C PRO A 12 -18.79 -41.33 -7.13
N THR A 13 -17.79 -40.46 -7.29
CA THR A 13 -17.54 -39.36 -6.37
C THR A 13 -18.82 -38.51 -6.26
N PRO A 14 -19.32 -38.20 -5.06
CA PRO A 14 -20.54 -37.40 -4.94
C PRO A 14 -20.32 -36.02 -5.56
N THR A 15 -21.31 -35.58 -6.34
CA THR A 15 -21.27 -34.30 -7.04
C THR A 15 -22.43 -33.40 -6.63
N ARG A 16 -22.24 -32.09 -6.78
CA ARG A 16 -23.27 -31.07 -6.60
C ARG A 16 -23.44 -30.28 -7.89
N ARG A 17 -24.67 -30.20 -8.39
CA ARG A 17 -24.95 -29.42 -9.58
C ARG A 17 -25.15 -27.95 -9.24
N LEU A 18 -24.22 -27.10 -9.69
CA LEU A 18 -24.20 -25.64 -9.49
C LEU A 18 -23.72 -24.96 -10.76
N THR A 19 -24.08 -23.68 -10.93
CA THR A 19 -23.43 -22.85 -11.95
C THR A 19 -21.96 -22.58 -11.56
N THR A 20 -21.14 -22.18 -12.53
CA THR A 20 -19.74 -21.82 -12.29
C THR A 20 -19.61 -20.72 -11.24
N ALA A 21 -20.47 -19.70 -11.30
CA ALA A 21 -20.47 -18.60 -10.32
C ALA A 21 -20.88 -19.08 -8.91
N GLN A 22 -21.94 -19.91 -8.79
CA GLN A 22 -22.34 -20.49 -7.49
C GLN A 22 -21.22 -21.35 -6.89
N ALA A 23 -20.56 -22.17 -7.72
CA ALA A 23 -19.46 -23.00 -7.27
C ALA A 23 -18.26 -22.17 -6.80
N LEU A 24 -17.89 -21.11 -7.54
CA LEU A 24 -16.82 -20.19 -7.14
C LEU A 24 -17.13 -19.52 -5.79
N VAL A 25 -18.31 -18.94 -5.62
CA VAL A 25 -18.70 -18.27 -4.37
C VAL A 25 -18.71 -19.25 -3.19
N ALA A 26 -19.25 -20.46 -3.39
CA ALA A 26 -19.25 -21.51 -2.37
C ALA A 26 -17.82 -21.98 -2.00
N PHE A 27 -16.93 -22.10 -2.97
CA PHE A 27 -15.51 -22.42 -2.77
C PHE A 27 -14.81 -21.33 -1.96
N LEU A 28 -14.92 -20.07 -2.36
CA LEU A 28 -14.26 -18.92 -1.71
C LEU A 28 -14.69 -18.76 -0.24
N ALA A 29 -15.94 -19.05 0.07
CA ALA A 29 -16.47 -18.98 1.42
C ALA A 29 -15.81 -19.96 2.40
N ARG A 30 -15.09 -20.97 1.93
CA ARG A 30 -14.52 -22.08 2.70
C ARG A 30 -12.99 -22.14 2.66
N GLN A 31 -12.34 -21.07 2.21
CA GLN A 31 -10.88 -20.96 2.21
C GLN A 31 -10.41 -20.14 3.41
N TYR A 32 -9.44 -20.65 4.12
CA TYR A 32 -8.88 -20.04 5.33
C TYR A 32 -7.37 -19.92 5.21
N THR A 33 -6.79 -18.96 5.90
CA THR A 33 -5.34 -18.88 6.13
C THR A 33 -5.03 -19.19 7.59
N GLU A 34 -3.85 -19.74 7.82
CA GLU A 34 -3.31 -19.95 9.15
C GLU A 34 -1.87 -19.43 9.22
N ARG A 35 -1.54 -18.70 10.28
CA ARG A 35 -0.17 -18.31 10.65
C ARG A 35 -0.08 -18.05 12.15
N ASP A 36 0.94 -18.60 12.79
CA ASP A 36 1.23 -18.43 14.22
C ASP A 36 0.03 -18.82 15.13
N GLY A 37 -0.71 -19.88 14.76
CA GLY A 37 -1.89 -20.36 15.49
C GLY A 37 -3.17 -19.54 15.28
N ARG A 38 -3.15 -18.53 14.40
CA ARG A 38 -4.34 -17.72 14.06
C ARG A 38 -4.93 -18.18 12.74
N ARG A 39 -6.16 -18.68 12.80
CA ARG A 39 -6.95 -19.09 11.62
C ARG A 39 -7.98 -18.03 11.29
N GLN A 40 -8.10 -17.67 10.01
CA GLN A 40 -9.08 -16.69 9.56
C GLN A 40 -9.48 -16.94 8.10
N ARG A 41 -10.60 -16.36 7.68
CA ARG A 41 -11.09 -16.48 6.32
C ARG A 41 -10.13 -15.81 5.35
N LEU A 42 -9.73 -16.51 4.26
CA LEU A 42 -8.87 -15.92 3.24
C LEU A 42 -9.64 -14.87 2.42
N ILE A 43 -10.84 -15.18 1.94
CA ILE A 43 -11.70 -14.21 1.24
C ILE A 43 -12.85 -13.81 2.16
N SER A 44 -12.77 -12.60 2.71
CA SER A 44 -13.71 -12.12 3.74
C SER A 44 -15.00 -11.53 3.20
N ALA A 45 -14.95 -10.93 2.00
CA ALA A 45 -16.07 -10.28 1.33
C ALA A 45 -15.82 -10.16 -0.17
N THR A 46 -16.87 -9.83 -0.93
CA THR A 46 -16.78 -9.50 -2.35
C THR A 46 -17.31 -8.10 -2.60
N TRP A 47 -16.45 -7.23 -3.14
CA TRP A 47 -16.83 -5.94 -3.71
C TRP A 47 -17.42 -6.14 -5.10
N GLY A 48 -18.37 -5.29 -5.49
CA GLY A 48 -18.90 -5.37 -6.83
C GLY A 48 -19.63 -4.13 -7.32
N ILE A 49 -19.58 -3.97 -8.64
CA ILE A 49 -20.50 -3.17 -9.44
C ILE A 49 -21.05 -4.10 -10.51
N PHE A 50 -22.38 -4.24 -10.54
CA PHE A 50 -23.02 -5.15 -11.49
C PHE A 50 -23.34 -4.46 -12.82
N GLY A 51 -23.14 -5.20 -13.88
CA GLY A 51 -23.61 -4.94 -15.22
C GLY A 51 -24.01 -6.27 -15.88
N HIS A 52 -24.32 -6.25 -17.17
CA HIS A 52 -24.78 -7.46 -17.87
C HIS A 52 -23.74 -8.60 -17.89
N GLY A 53 -22.45 -8.28 -17.71
CA GLY A 53 -21.35 -9.27 -17.74
C GLY A 53 -21.16 -10.06 -16.44
N ASN A 54 -21.83 -9.70 -15.32
CA ASN A 54 -21.67 -10.41 -14.05
C ASN A 54 -22.96 -10.50 -13.21
N VAL A 55 -24.04 -9.82 -13.59
CA VAL A 55 -25.28 -9.78 -12.78
C VAL A 55 -25.98 -11.14 -12.72
N ALA A 56 -26.06 -11.85 -13.83
CA ALA A 56 -26.70 -13.16 -13.92
C ALA A 56 -25.80 -14.33 -13.42
N GLY A 57 -24.51 -14.09 -13.25
CA GLY A 57 -23.55 -15.06 -12.72
C GLY A 57 -23.22 -14.79 -11.26
N ILE A 58 -22.10 -14.06 -11.03
CA ILE A 58 -21.63 -13.75 -9.68
C ILE A 58 -22.68 -13.00 -8.86
N GLY A 59 -23.43 -12.06 -9.48
CA GLY A 59 -24.48 -11.31 -8.78
C GLY A 59 -25.55 -12.23 -8.18
N GLN A 60 -26.11 -13.15 -8.95
CA GLN A 60 -27.08 -14.12 -8.46
C GLN A 60 -26.50 -15.04 -7.38
N ALA A 61 -25.27 -15.54 -7.60
CA ALA A 61 -24.60 -16.40 -6.63
C ALA A 61 -24.39 -15.71 -5.28
N LEU A 62 -24.05 -14.42 -5.27
CA LEU A 62 -23.89 -13.62 -4.06
C LEU A 62 -25.23 -13.37 -3.33
N VAL A 63 -26.33 -13.17 -4.06
CA VAL A 63 -27.67 -13.07 -3.44
C VAL A 63 -28.02 -14.37 -2.71
N GLU A 64 -27.81 -15.51 -3.33
CA GLU A 64 -28.08 -16.83 -2.72
C GLU A 64 -27.16 -17.10 -1.52
N ALA A 65 -25.88 -16.75 -1.60
CA ALA A 65 -24.91 -16.88 -0.50
C ALA A 65 -25.16 -15.91 0.65
N GLY A 66 -25.73 -14.74 0.39
CA GLY A 66 -26.07 -13.71 1.40
C GLY A 66 -27.34 -14.00 2.19
N HIS A 67 -28.35 -14.59 1.55
CA HIS A 67 -29.68 -14.85 2.12
C HIS A 67 -29.93 -16.32 2.48
N GLY A 68 -29.05 -17.22 2.05
CA GLY A 68 -29.25 -18.67 2.18
C GLY A 68 -29.21 -19.18 3.62
N GLY A 69 -30.18 -20.07 3.96
CA GLY A 69 -30.34 -20.71 5.26
C GLY A 69 -29.25 -21.70 5.70
N ASN A 70 -28.09 -21.74 5.05
CA ASN A 70 -27.00 -22.68 5.31
C ASN A 70 -26.00 -22.25 6.40
N GLY A 71 -26.39 -21.30 7.28
CA GLY A 71 -25.57 -20.86 8.41
C GLY A 71 -24.49 -19.83 8.07
N ALA A 72 -23.99 -19.14 9.10
CA ALA A 72 -23.03 -18.03 8.98
C ALA A 72 -21.71 -18.42 8.27
N ALA A 73 -21.31 -19.69 8.34
CA ALA A 73 -20.05 -20.20 7.77
C ALA A 73 -20.02 -20.17 6.23
N HIS A 74 -21.17 -20.10 5.56
CA HIS A 74 -21.26 -20.11 4.09
C HIS A 74 -21.59 -18.75 3.47
N ARG A 75 -21.74 -17.71 4.29
CA ARG A 75 -22.05 -16.36 3.80
C ARG A 75 -20.84 -15.72 3.12
N MET A 76 -21.05 -15.13 1.95
CA MET A 76 -20.11 -14.24 1.30
C MET A 76 -20.68 -12.82 1.34
N PRO A 77 -20.21 -11.95 2.25
CA PRO A 77 -20.68 -10.56 2.32
C PRO A 77 -20.43 -9.84 1.00
N TYR A 78 -21.42 -9.06 0.56
CA TYR A 78 -21.30 -8.19 -0.60
C TYR A 78 -21.14 -6.73 -0.16
N LEU A 79 -20.24 -6.01 -0.81
CA LEU A 79 -19.94 -4.60 -0.60
C LEU A 79 -20.12 -3.86 -1.94
N GLN A 80 -20.92 -2.81 -1.94
CA GLN A 80 -21.20 -2.04 -3.14
C GLN A 80 -20.26 -0.84 -3.25
N GLY A 81 -19.38 -0.83 -4.25
CA GLY A 81 -18.55 0.32 -4.59
C GLY A 81 -19.21 1.31 -5.55
N ARG A 82 -18.50 2.40 -5.84
CA ARG A 82 -18.91 3.45 -6.79
C ARG A 82 -17.94 3.58 -7.96
N ASN A 83 -16.74 3.03 -7.81
CA ASN A 83 -15.70 3.01 -8.83
C ASN A 83 -14.88 1.72 -8.69
N GLU A 84 -14.58 1.04 -9.80
CA GLU A 84 -13.93 -0.27 -9.77
C GLU A 84 -12.48 -0.18 -9.30
N GLN A 85 -11.73 0.86 -9.65
CA GLN A 85 -10.40 1.12 -9.11
C GLN A 85 -10.45 1.30 -7.59
N ALA A 86 -11.41 2.05 -7.10
CA ALA A 86 -11.60 2.30 -5.67
C ALA A 86 -11.96 1.04 -4.89
N MET A 87 -12.76 0.12 -5.46
CA MET A 87 -13.02 -1.17 -4.84
C MET A 87 -11.73 -1.98 -4.62
N VAL A 88 -10.79 -1.94 -5.58
CA VAL A 88 -9.48 -2.59 -5.43
C VAL A 88 -8.64 -1.87 -4.37
N HIS A 89 -8.65 -0.54 -4.33
CA HIS A 89 -7.97 0.23 -3.27
C HIS A 89 -8.51 -0.13 -1.87
N ALA A 90 -9.82 -0.28 -1.72
CA ALA A 90 -10.42 -0.71 -0.45
C ALA A 90 -9.98 -2.15 -0.08
N ALA A 91 -9.99 -3.07 -1.04
CA ALA A 91 -9.49 -4.43 -0.83
C ALA A 91 -8.00 -4.47 -0.45
N VAL A 92 -7.18 -3.60 -1.03
CA VAL A 92 -5.76 -3.42 -0.68
C VAL A 92 -5.61 -2.89 0.74
N GLY A 93 -6.37 -1.85 1.12
CA GLY A 93 -6.40 -1.32 2.48
C GLY A 93 -6.75 -2.40 3.51
N TYR A 94 -7.79 -3.19 3.21
CA TYR A 94 -8.20 -4.34 4.01
C TYR A 94 -7.08 -5.38 4.17
N ALA A 95 -6.47 -5.81 3.06
CA ALA A 95 -5.42 -6.83 3.06
C ALA A 95 -4.18 -6.37 3.84
N ARG A 96 -3.78 -5.10 3.70
CA ARG A 96 -2.66 -4.54 4.46
C ARG A 96 -2.96 -4.53 5.95
N GLN A 97 -4.15 -4.07 6.37
CA GLN A 97 -4.54 -4.02 7.78
C GLN A 97 -4.66 -5.42 8.40
N SER A 98 -5.13 -6.39 7.62
CA SER A 98 -5.19 -7.81 8.01
C SER A 98 -3.82 -8.51 8.00
N GLY A 99 -2.70 -7.79 7.81
CA GLY A 99 -1.35 -8.36 7.77
C GLY A 99 -1.13 -9.36 6.62
N ARG A 100 -1.87 -9.22 5.51
CA ARG A 100 -1.93 -10.13 4.35
C ARG A 100 -2.49 -11.53 4.66
N LEU A 101 -3.10 -11.70 5.82
CA LEU A 101 -3.69 -12.99 6.23
C LEU A 101 -5.14 -13.14 5.73
N SER A 102 -5.76 -12.07 5.26
CA SER A 102 -7.09 -12.06 4.67
C SER A 102 -7.13 -11.07 3.51
N ALA A 103 -7.94 -11.38 2.52
CA ALA A 103 -8.13 -10.63 1.30
C ALA A 103 -9.62 -10.41 1.01
N GLN A 104 -9.90 -9.61 -0.01
CA GLN A 104 -11.26 -9.45 -0.54
C GLN A 104 -11.26 -9.73 -2.05
N ALA A 105 -12.41 -10.19 -2.55
CA ALA A 105 -12.64 -10.31 -3.98
C ALA A 105 -13.26 -9.03 -4.53
N VAL A 106 -13.03 -8.74 -5.82
CA VAL A 106 -13.61 -7.60 -6.53
C VAL A 106 -14.18 -8.09 -7.84
N THR A 107 -15.50 -8.00 -8.04
CA THR A 107 -16.16 -8.34 -9.30
C THR A 107 -16.62 -7.10 -10.04
N THR A 108 -16.49 -7.13 -11.36
CA THR A 108 -16.92 -6.05 -12.25
C THR A 108 -17.66 -6.61 -13.45
N SER A 109 -18.42 -5.75 -14.12
CA SER A 109 -18.91 -6.06 -15.45
C SER A 109 -17.75 -6.16 -16.46
N ILE A 110 -18.07 -6.50 -17.69
CA ILE A 110 -17.13 -6.57 -18.82
C ILE A 110 -16.71 -5.16 -19.28
N GLY A 111 -15.69 -5.08 -20.12
CA GLY A 111 -15.26 -3.86 -20.79
C GLY A 111 -14.78 -2.78 -19.84
N PRO A 112 -15.44 -1.61 -19.79
CA PRO A 112 -14.98 -0.47 -19.00
C PRO A 112 -14.86 -0.78 -17.50
N GLY A 113 -15.76 -1.59 -16.93
CA GLY A 113 -15.65 -2.01 -15.54
C GLY A 113 -14.39 -2.85 -15.28
N ALA A 114 -14.04 -3.74 -16.18
CA ALA A 114 -12.81 -4.53 -16.09
C ALA A 114 -11.54 -3.68 -16.29
N THR A 115 -11.53 -2.75 -17.24
CA THR A 115 -10.37 -1.88 -17.47
C THR A 115 -10.10 -0.92 -16.31
N ASN A 116 -11.13 -0.49 -15.59
CA ASN A 116 -10.97 0.32 -14.38
C ASN A 116 -10.23 -0.41 -13.24
N LEU A 117 -10.09 -1.73 -13.28
CA LEU A 117 -9.32 -2.50 -12.28
C LEU A 117 -7.81 -2.35 -12.43
N VAL A 118 -7.30 -1.97 -13.61
CA VAL A 118 -5.87 -2.08 -13.96
C VAL A 118 -4.96 -1.33 -12.99
N THR A 119 -5.26 -0.08 -12.70
CA THR A 119 -4.47 0.73 -11.74
C THR A 119 -4.46 0.09 -10.35
N GLY A 120 -5.62 -0.34 -9.86
CA GLY A 120 -5.72 -1.03 -8.57
C GLY A 120 -4.98 -2.36 -8.54
N ALA A 121 -5.04 -3.15 -9.62
CA ALA A 121 -4.31 -4.41 -9.75
C ALA A 121 -2.79 -4.19 -9.73
N ALA A 122 -2.29 -3.19 -10.47
CA ALA A 122 -0.88 -2.82 -10.46
C ALA A 122 -0.42 -2.40 -9.06
N LEU A 123 -1.21 -1.58 -8.36
CA LEU A 123 -0.97 -1.15 -7.00
C LEU A 123 -0.91 -2.36 -6.03
N ALA A 124 -1.85 -3.28 -6.10
CA ALA A 124 -1.86 -4.49 -5.28
C ALA A 124 -0.61 -5.34 -5.53
N THR A 125 -0.24 -5.52 -6.80
CA THR A 125 0.89 -6.34 -7.23
C THR A 125 2.24 -5.74 -6.83
N ILE A 126 2.45 -4.43 -7.03
CA ILE A 126 3.72 -3.80 -6.65
C ILE A 126 3.91 -3.78 -5.12
N ASN A 127 2.83 -3.68 -4.36
CA ASN A 127 2.87 -3.70 -2.89
C ASN A 127 2.79 -5.13 -2.30
N ARG A 128 2.64 -6.16 -3.14
CA ARG A 128 2.47 -7.56 -2.71
C ARG A 128 1.33 -7.72 -1.71
N LEU A 129 0.17 -7.17 -2.04
CA LEU A 129 -1.04 -7.23 -1.21
C LEU A 129 -2.10 -8.10 -1.91
N PRO A 130 -2.62 -9.15 -1.24
CA PRO A 130 -3.53 -10.10 -1.86
C PRO A 130 -4.88 -9.47 -2.19
N VAL A 131 -5.29 -9.53 -3.46
CA VAL A 131 -6.63 -9.15 -3.93
C VAL A 131 -7.05 -10.11 -5.03
N LEU A 132 -8.28 -10.64 -4.95
CA LEU A 132 -8.85 -11.50 -5.99
C LEU A 132 -9.74 -10.67 -6.92
N LEU A 133 -9.39 -10.61 -8.21
CA LEU A 133 -10.14 -9.89 -9.23
C LEU A 133 -10.98 -10.89 -10.04
N LEU A 134 -12.27 -10.63 -10.15
CA LEU A 134 -13.26 -11.45 -10.83
C LEU A 134 -14.00 -10.62 -11.89
N PRO A 135 -13.30 -10.10 -12.93
CA PRO A 135 -13.95 -9.36 -14.00
C PRO A 135 -14.80 -10.29 -14.86
N GLY A 136 -15.98 -9.83 -15.28
CA GLY A 136 -16.68 -10.44 -16.38
C GLY A 136 -15.85 -10.39 -17.66
N ASP A 137 -16.01 -11.37 -18.55
CA ASP A 137 -15.34 -11.41 -19.84
C ASP A 137 -16.34 -11.64 -20.98
N THR A 138 -15.87 -11.54 -22.22
CA THR A 138 -16.67 -11.84 -23.40
C THR A 138 -17.18 -13.28 -23.37
N PHE A 139 -18.08 -13.63 -24.29
CA PHE A 139 -18.56 -14.99 -24.42
C PHE A 139 -17.44 -15.98 -24.79
N ALA A 140 -17.40 -17.14 -24.15
CA ALA A 140 -16.51 -18.23 -24.50
C ALA A 140 -17.03 -19.04 -25.69
N THR A 141 -18.34 -19.02 -25.93
CA THR A 141 -19.02 -19.88 -26.94
C THR A 141 -19.25 -19.21 -28.29
N ARG A 142 -18.99 -17.90 -28.40
CA ARG A 142 -19.16 -17.16 -29.67
C ARG A 142 -18.15 -15.99 -29.76
N PRO A 143 -17.83 -15.54 -31.01
CA PRO A 143 -16.93 -14.39 -31.19
C PRO A 143 -17.52 -13.10 -30.63
N ALA A 144 -16.62 -12.16 -30.31
CA ALA A 144 -16.97 -10.82 -29.80
C ALA A 144 -17.41 -9.82 -30.89
N ASP A 145 -17.93 -10.27 -32.01
CA ASP A 145 -18.19 -9.54 -33.27
C ASP A 145 -19.68 -9.20 -33.47
N PRO A 146 -20.12 -7.97 -33.33
CA PRO A 146 -19.77 -7.02 -32.26
C PRO A 146 -20.55 -7.34 -30.97
N VAL A 147 -19.88 -7.33 -29.82
CA VAL A 147 -20.51 -7.52 -28.50
C VAL A 147 -20.37 -6.23 -27.70
N LEU A 148 -21.46 -5.83 -27.00
CA LEU A 148 -21.47 -4.64 -26.15
C LEU A 148 -20.32 -4.67 -25.14
N GLN A 149 -19.60 -3.57 -25.04
CA GLN A 149 -18.46 -3.37 -24.11
C GLN A 149 -17.29 -4.34 -24.35
N GLN A 150 -17.11 -4.82 -25.58
CA GLN A 150 -15.94 -5.61 -25.98
C GLN A 150 -15.20 -4.94 -27.14
N LEU A 151 -13.96 -5.35 -27.34
CA LEU A 151 -13.16 -4.94 -28.48
C LEU A 151 -13.35 -5.93 -29.63
N GLU A 152 -13.39 -5.43 -30.85
CA GLU A 152 -13.23 -6.23 -32.06
C GLU A 152 -11.76 -6.21 -32.46
N VAL A 153 -11.12 -7.39 -32.42
CA VAL A 153 -9.70 -7.54 -32.73
C VAL A 153 -9.57 -8.39 -34.00
N PRO A 154 -9.43 -7.75 -35.17
CA PRO A 154 -9.55 -8.46 -36.45
C PRO A 154 -8.44 -9.48 -36.74
N TYR A 155 -7.33 -9.41 -35.98
CA TYR A 155 -6.17 -10.28 -36.16
C TYR A 155 -6.01 -11.35 -35.06
N ALA A 156 -6.86 -11.36 -34.03
CA ALA A 156 -6.74 -12.27 -32.89
C ALA A 156 -8.10 -12.46 -32.20
N GLY A 157 -8.78 -13.56 -32.51
CA GLY A 157 -10.13 -13.86 -32.02
C GLY A 157 -10.19 -14.26 -30.53
N ASP A 158 -9.05 -14.54 -29.90
CA ASP A 158 -8.92 -14.93 -28.48
C ASP A 158 -8.52 -13.77 -27.53
N VAL A 159 -8.27 -12.59 -28.08
CA VAL A 159 -7.96 -11.39 -27.28
C VAL A 159 -9.25 -10.76 -26.77
N SER A 160 -9.31 -10.54 -25.45
CA SER A 160 -10.34 -9.72 -24.82
C SER A 160 -9.73 -8.51 -24.10
N VAL A 161 -10.57 -7.56 -23.73
CA VAL A 161 -10.14 -6.39 -22.96
C VAL A 161 -9.46 -6.77 -21.64
N ASN A 162 -9.81 -7.92 -21.06
CA ASN A 162 -9.24 -8.40 -19.81
C ASN A 162 -7.76 -8.79 -19.90
N ASP A 163 -7.20 -8.94 -21.12
CA ASP A 163 -5.77 -9.19 -21.29
C ASP A 163 -4.89 -8.04 -20.78
N CYS A 164 -5.44 -6.83 -20.63
CA CYS A 164 -4.77 -5.72 -19.97
C CYS A 164 -4.44 -5.99 -18.49
N LEU A 165 -5.10 -6.97 -17.85
CA LEU A 165 -4.83 -7.36 -16.46
C LEU A 165 -3.66 -8.36 -16.34
N ARG A 166 -3.21 -9.00 -17.43
CA ARG A 166 -2.09 -9.97 -17.39
C ARG A 166 -0.79 -9.39 -16.84
N PRO A 167 -0.28 -8.25 -17.34
CA PRO A 167 0.99 -7.69 -16.87
C PRO A 167 0.93 -7.14 -15.43
N VAL A 168 -0.26 -6.89 -14.90
CA VAL A 168 -0.45 -6.32 -13.56
C VAL A 168 -0.93 -7.33 -12.52
N SER A 169 -1.10 -8.61 -12.91
CA SER A 169 -1.49 -9.70 -12.01
C SER A 169 -0.34 -10.66 -11.74
N ARG A 170 -0.29 -11.22 -10.53
CA ARG A 170 0.62 -12.31 -10.16
C ARG A 170 0.18 -13.66 -10.69
N TYR A 171 -1.10 -13.81 -10.89
CA TYR A 171 -1.70 -14.95 -11.58
C TYR A 171 -2.90 -14.44 -12.36
N PHE A 172 -3.03 -14.89 -13.60
CA PHE A 172 -4.15 -14.59 -14.48
C PHE A 172 -4.62 -15.87 -15.15
N ASP A 173 -5.93 -16.12 -15.11
CA ASP A 173 -6.55 -17.17 -15.90
C ASP A 173 -7.91 -16.72 -16.45
N ARG A 174 -8.31 -17.30 -17.60
CA ARG A 174 -9.62 -17.09 -18.21
C ARG A 174 -10.39 -18.41 -18.17
N ILE A 175 -11.50 -18.41 -17.45
CA ILE A 175 -12.31 -19.63 -17.21
C ILE A 175 -13.27 -19.84 -18.37
N THR A 176 -12.80 -20.45 -19.44
CA THR A 176 -13.59 -20.67 -20.66
C THR A 176 -14.50 -21.90 -20.60
N ARG A 177 -14.39 -22.70 -19.54
CA ARG A 177 -15.23 -23.87 -19.25
C ARG A 177 -15.38 -24.06 -17.75
N PRO A 178 -16.54 -24.55 -17.25
CA PRO A 178 -16.75 -24.73 -15.81
C PRO A 178 -15.66 -25.54 -15.10
N GLU A 179 -15.26 -26.69 -15.67
CA GLU A 179 -14.26 -27.57 -15.05
C GLU A 179 -12.87 -26.94 -14.91
N ALA A 180 -12.53 -25.94 -15.74
CA ALA A 180 -11.27 -25.20 -15.63
C ALA A 180 -11.18 -24.36 -14.34
N LEU A 181 -12.32 -24.05 -13.71
CA LEU A 181 -12.35 -23.30 -12.45
C LEU A 181 -11.64 -24.06 -11.31
N ILE A 182 -11.71 -25.40 -11.28
CA ILE A 182 -11.14 -26.19 -10.16
C ILE A 182 -9.63 -25.92 -10.00
N PRO A 183 -8.78 -26.18 -11.00
CA PRO A 183 -7.35 -25.92 -10.87
C PRO A 183 -7.03 -24.41 -10.76
N ALA A 184 -7.76 -23.55 -11.47
CA ALA A 184 -7.54 -22.12 -11.46
C ALA A 184 -7.82 -21.50 -10.07
N ALA A 185 -8.91 -21.90 -9.41
CA ALA A 185 -9.25 -21.41 -8.07
C ALA A 185 -8.24 -21.87 -7.01
N LEU A 186 -7.78 -23.13 -7.08
CA LEU A 186 -6.72 -23.62 -6.18
C LEU A 186 -5.41 -22.86 -6.38
N GLN A 187 -5.02 -22.62 -7.65
CA GLN A 187 -3.83 -21.84 -7.95
C GLN A 187 -3.95 -20.37 -7.49
N ALA A 188 -5.13 -19.77 -7.65
CA ALA A 188 -5.41 -18.42 -7.15
C ALA A 188 -5.19 -18.35 -5.63
N MET A 189 -5.73 -19.28 -4.85
CA MET A 189 -5.55 -19.32 -3.40
C MET A 189 -4.09 -19.51 -3.01
N ARG A 190 -3.35 -20.38 -3.72
CA ARG A 190 -1.90 -20.58 -3.50
C ARG A 190 -1.14 -19.27 -3.63
N VAL A 191 -1.40 -18.50 -4.69
CA VAL A 191 -0.70 -17.22 -4.91
C VAL A 191 -1.10 -16.17 -3.88
N LEU A 192 -2.40 -16.06 -3.55
CA LEU A 192 -2.87 -15.12 -2.54
C LEU A 192 -2.28 -15.39 -1.14
N ALA A 193 -2.05 -16.66 -0.80
CA ALA A 193 -1.50 -17.08 0.50
C ALA A 193 0.04 -17.13 0.53
N ASP A 194 0.74 -16.94 -0.58
CA ASP A 194 2.21 -17.00 -0.61
C ASP A 194 2.83 -15.66 -0.13
N PRO A 195 3.71 -15.67 0.89
CA PRO A 195 4.27 -14.44 1.44
C PRO A 195 5.23 -13.70 0.47
N ALA A 196 5.77 -14.39 -0.53
CA ALA A 196 6.73 -13.85 -1.50
C ALA A 196 6.07 -13.45 -2.83
N GLU A 197 5.10 -14.26 -3.31
CA GLU A 197 4.51 -14.12 -4.64
C GLU A 197 3.17 -13.39 -4.66
N THR A 198 2.54 -13.12 -3.50
CA THR A 198 1.22 -12.51 -3.43
C THR A 198 1.12 -11.13 -4.11
N GLY A 199 -0.09 -10.80 -4.54
CA GLY A 199 -0.47 -9.57 -5.23
C GLY A 199 -1.89 -9.70 -5.78
N ALA A 200 -2.21 -8.96 -6.85
CA ALA A 200 -3.45 -9.15 -7.57
C ALA A 200 -3.48 -10.52 -8.27
N VAL A 201 -4.59 -11.22 -8.12
CA VAL A 201 -4.88 -12.47 -8.83
C VAL A 201 -6.16 -12.28 -9.63
N THR A 202 -6.14 -12.56 -10.92
CA THR A 202 -7.29 -12.36 -11.81
C THR A 202 -7.81 -13.70 -12.33
N LEU A 203 -9.10 -13.95 -12.10
CA LEU A 203 -9.87 -14.99 -12.79
C LEU A 203 -10.92 -14.30 -13.66
N ALA A 204 -10.66 -14.20 -14.95
CA ALA A 204 -11.58 -13.61 -15.91
C ALA A 204 -12.71 -14.61 -16.22
N LEU A 205 -13.96 -14.16 -16.09
CA LEU A 205 -15.14 -15.00 -16.10
C LEU A 205 -16.04 -14.65 -17.29
N PRO A 206 -15.98 -15.39 -18.42
CA PRO A 206 -16.92 -15.21 -19.52
C PRO A 206 -18.36 -15.28 -19.04
N GLN A 207 -19.19 -14.34 -19.55
CA GLN A 207 -20.55 -14.14 -19.03
C GLN A 207 -21.47 -15.33 -19.22
N ASP A 208 -21.28 -16.13 -20.26
CA ASP A 208 -22.00 -17.38 -20.50
C ASP A 208 -21.53 -18.50 -19.57
N VAL A 209 -20.22 -18.64 -19.38
CA VAL A 209 -19.64 -19.67 -18.50
C VAL A 209 -20.02 -19.43 -17.02
N GLN A 210 -20.15 -18.19 -16.57
CA GLN A 210 -20.64 -17.89 -15.22
C GLN A 210 -21.98 -18.57 -14.92
N ALA A 211 -22.88 -18.61 -15.91
CA ALA A 211 -24.23 -19.17 -15.80
C ALA A 211 -24.29 -20.66 -16.17
N GLU A 212 -23.24 -21.24 -16.72
CA GLU A 212 -23.20 -22.65 -17.12
C GLU A 212 -23.12 -23.55 -15.88
N ALA A 213 -24.00 -24.58 -15.83
CA ALA A 213 -24.07 -25.55 -14.75
C ALA A 213 -23.17 -26.76 -15.02
N TYR A 214 -22.49 -27.20 -13.95
CA TYR A 214 -21.63 -28.38 -13.99
C TYR A 214 -21.85 -29.26 -12.73
N ASP A 215 -21.52 -30.53 -12.83
CA ASP A 215 -21.60 -31.48 -11.70
C ASP A 215 -20.27 -31.48 -10.94
N TRP A 216 -20.15 -30.55 -9.99
CA TRP A 216 -18.94 -30.28 -9.21
C TRP A 216 -18.68 -31.39 -8.22
N PRO A 217 -17.44 -31.92 -8.11
CA PRO A 217 -17.09 -32.85 -7.04
C PRO A 217 -17.23 -32.19 -5.66
N GLU A 218 -17.85 -32.87 -4.69
CA GLU A 218 -18.06 -32.33 -3.34
C GLU A 218 -16.73 -31.94 -2.65
N GLU A 219 -15.63 -32.61 -2.99
CA GLU A 219 -14.28 -32.28 -2.52
C GLU A 219 -13.82 -30.87 -2.89
N PHE A 220 -14.36 -30.28 -3.97
CA PHE A 220 -14.06 -28.89 -4.35
C PHE A 220 -14.50 -27.92 -3.26
N PHE A 221 -15.58 -28.21 -2.58
CA PHE A 221 -16.15 -27.38 -1.51
C PHE A 221 -15.62 -27.71 -0.10
N ALA A 222 -14.62 -28.55 0.02
CA ALA A 222 -14.00 -28.84 1.33
C ALA A 222 -13.34 -27.58 1.92
N GLU A 223 -13.40 -27.41 3.23
CA GLU A 223 -12.61 -26.39 3.90
C GLU A 223 -11.12 -26.68 3.72
N ARG A 224 -10.35 -25.61 3.45
CA ARG A 224 -8.89 -25.70 3.31
C ARG A 224 -8.21 -24.61 4.12
N ASP A 225 -7.18 -24.99 4.85
CA ASP A 225 -6.27 -24.08 5.54
C ASP A 225 -4.99 -23.89 4.71
N TRP A 226 -4.74 -22.66 4.29
CA TRP A 226 -3.54 -22.25 3.58
C TRP A 226 -2.54 -21.72 4.60
N HIS A 227 -1.56 -22.55 4.95
CA HIS A 227 -0.52 -22.16 5.90
C HIS A 227 0.44 -21.14 5.27
N ILE A 228 0.52 -19.95 5.87
CA ILE A 228 1.44 -18.89 5.44
C ILE A 228 2.80 -19.13 6.10
N ARG A 229 3.74 -19.59 5.31
CA ARG A 229 5.08 -20.01 5.75
C ARG A 229 5.93 -18.87 6.28
N ARG A 230 6.83 -19.20 7.21
CA ARG A 230 7.97 -18.38 7.61
C ARG A 230 9.27 -19.08 7.22
N PRO A 231 9.81 -18.88 6.00
CA PRO A 231 11.07 -19.49 5.61
C PRO A 231 12.19 -19.08 6.56
N ALA A 232 12.93 -20.07 7.09
CA ALA A 232 14.12 -19.86 7.87
C ALA A 232 15.31 -19.54 6.94
N PRO A 233 16.35 -18.81 7.40
CA PRO A 233 17.52 -18.52 6.60
C PRO A 233 18.37 -19.78 6.36
N ASP A 234 19.05 -19.82 5.21
CA ASP A 234 20.11 -20.79 4.95
C ASP A 234 21.29 -20.58 5.90
N THR A 235 21.91 -21.68 6.34
CA THR A 235 23.01 -21.63 7.31
C THR A 235 24.23 -20.87 6.79
N TYR A 236 24.62 -21.05 5.52
CA TYR A 236 25.75 -20.35 4.92
C TYR A 236 25.48 -18.85 4.79
N GLU A 237 24.27 -18.47 4.36
CA GLU A 237 23.85 -17.06 4.29
C GLU A 237 23.84 -16.42 5.69
N LEU A 238 23.34 -17.12 6.71
CA LEU A 238 23.32 -16.65 8.09
C LEU A 238 24.74 -16.42 8.65
N GLU A 239 25.65 -17.37 8.45
CA GLU A 239 27.04 -17.23 8.89
C GLU A 239 27.75 -16.07 8.17
N SER A 240 27.47 -15.87 6.89
CA SER A 240 28.01 -14.76 6.10
C SER A 240 27.48 -13.42 6.59
N ALA A 241 26.18 -13.33 6.90
CA ALA A 241 25.57 -12.17 7.49
C ALA A 241 26.17 -11.81 8.86
N VAL A 242 26.36 -12.80 9.73
CA VAL A 242 27.00 -12.62 11.05
C VAL A 242 28.43 -12.11 10.92
N ARG A 243 29.22 -12.65 9.98
CA ARG A 243 30.60 -12.15 9.72
C ARG A 243 30.56 -10.70 9.25
N ALA A 244 29.66 -10.34 8.34
CA ALA A 244 29.53 -8.98 7.84
C ALA A 244 29.17 -7.99 8.93
N ILE A 245 28.18 -8.31 9.77
CA ILE A 245 27.74 -7.46 10.90
C ILE A 245 28.89 -7.26 11.89
N ARG A 246 29.60 -8.32 12.27
CA ARG A 246 30.70 -8.25 13.23
C ARG A 246 31.91 -7.45 12.74
N SER A 247 32.13 -7.36 11.44
CA SER A 247 33.23 -6.59 10.85
C SER A 247 32.86 -5.12 10.58
N ALA A 248 31.58 -4.75 10.70
CA ALA A 248 31.13 -3.41 10.45
C ALA A 248 31.45 -2.48 11.65
N ARG A 249 31.83 -1.25 11.34
CA ARG A 249 32.10 -0.19 12.31
C ARG A 249 30.91 0.77 12.43
N ARG A 250 30.21 0.99 11.32
CA ARG A 250 29.09 1.93 11.22
C ARG A 250 27.90 1.24 10.49
N PRO A 251 27.35 0.15 11.06
CA PRO A 251 26.21 -0.52 10.43
C PRO A 251 24.95 0.32 10.58
N LEU A 252 24.09 0.28 9.54
CA LEU A 252 22.77 0.91 9.54
C LEU A 252 21.73 -0.11 9.08
N ILE A 253 20.66 -0.29 9.86
CA ILE A 253 19.48 -1.06 9.40
C ILE A 253 18.58 -0.14 8.62
N VAL A 254 18.07 -0.63 7.46
CA VAL A 254 17.01 -0.01 6.67
C VAL A 254 15.79 -0.92 6.73
N ALA A 255 14.82 -0.56 7.58
CA ALA A 255 13.59 -1.32 7.78
C ALA A 255 12.55 -0.96 6.72
N GLY A 256 12.03 -1.98 6.03
CA GLY A 256 10.97 -1.84 5.03
C GLY A 256 9.64 -2.46 5.46
N GLY A 257 8.66 -2.45 4.56
CA GLY A 257 7.32 -3.00 4.80
C GLY A 257 7.29 -4.50 5.11
N GLY A 258 8.36 -5.25 4.78
CA GLY A 258 8.49 -6.65 5.13
C GLY A 258 8.52 -6.92 6.64
N VAL A 259 9.02 -5.97 7.44
CA VAL A 259 8.95 -6.05 8.92
C VAL A 259 7.49 -6.14 9.37
N ARG A 260 6.64 -5.23 8.88
CA ARG A 260 5.20 -5.22 9.18
C ARG A 260 4.51 -6.52 8.71
N HIS A 261 4.75 -6.95 7.47
CA HIS A 261 4.09 -8.13 6.90
C HIS A 261 4.50 -9.44 7.58
N SER A 262 5.69 -9.47 8.16
CA SER A 262 6.20 -10.57 8.97
C SER A 262 5.79 -10.48 10.45
N ALA A 263 5.15 -9.39 10.89
CA ALA A 263 4.92 -9.07 12.31
C ALA A 263 6.23 -9.19 13.12
N ALA A 264 7.29 -8.52 12.63
CA ALA A 264 8.65 -8.60 13.15
C ALA A 264 9.06 -7.37 13.96
N GLU A 265 8.13 -6.48 14.30
CA GLU A 265 8.40 -5.20 14.98
C GLU A 265 9.08 -5.42 16.34
N GLU A 266 8.52 -6.29 17.18
CA GLU A 266 9.10 -6.64 18.49
C GLU A 266 10.45 -7.36 18.34
N THR A 267 10.59 -8.22 17.32
CA THR A 267 11.83 -8.92 17.03
C THR A 267 12.93 -7.94 16.58
N LEU A 268 12.58 -6.95 15.77
CA LEU A 268 13.49 -5.87 15.36
C LEU A 268 13.90 -5.02 16.57
N ALA A 269 12.96 -4.65 17.44
CA ALA A 269 13.23 -3.91 18.67
C ALA A 269 14.19 -4.69 19.60
N ALA A 270 13.96 -6.00 19.77
CA ALA A 270 14.85 -6.86 20.56
C ALA A 270 16.26 -6.97 19.93
N PHE A 271 16.34 -7.12 18.60
CA PHE A 271 17.60 -7.15 17.88
C PHE A 271 18.40 -5.86 18.06
N THR A 272 17.76 -4.71 17.92
CA THR A 272 18.42 -3.40 18.08
C THR A 272 18.78 -3.12 19.54
N ALA A 273 17.96 -3.52 20.50
CA ALA A 273 18.28 -3.42 21.92
C ALA A 273 19.54 -4.24 22.30
N ALA A 274 19.72 -5.41 21.66
CA ALA A 274 20.91 -6.24 21.87
C ALA A 274 22.16 -5.69 21.17
N THR A 275 22.05 -5.22 19.93
CA THR A 275 23.19 -4.86 19.06
C THR A 275 23.52 -3.36 19.08
N ARG A 276 22.56 -2.51 19.45
CA ARG A 276 22.63 -1.05 19.37
C ARG A 276 22.84 -0.50 17.95
N ILE A 277 22.48 -1.28 16.91
CA ILE A 277 22.52 -0.80 15.54
C ILE A 277 21.35 0.14 15.30
N PRO A 278 21.56 1.37 14.77
CA PRO A 278 20.49 2.31 14.45
C PRO A 278 19.62 1.80 13.30
N VAL A 279 18.34 2.20 13.30
CA VAL A 279 17.32 1.80 12.32
C VAL A 279 16.73 3.02 11.65
N ALA A 280 16.92 3.12 10.36
CA ALA A 280 16.18 4.02 9.49
C ALA A 280 15.00 3.29 8.84
N SER A 281 13.89 3.97 8.63
CA SER A 281 12.68 3.38 8.03
C SER A 281 12.44 3.91 6.61
N THR A 282 12.05 3.01 5.70
CA THR A 282 11.50 3.42 4.39
C THR A 282 10.07 3.93 4.57
N GLN A 283 9.48 4.54 3.55
CA GLN A 283 8.06 4.92 3.56
C GLN A 283 7.15 3.76 4.01
N ALA A 284 7.35 2.57 3.46
CA ALA A 284 6.57 1.39 3.81
C ALA A 284 6.96 0.76 5.17
N GLY A 285 8.14 1.09 5.67
CA GLY A 285 8.69 0.59 6.93
C GLY A 285 8.49 1.52 8.13
N LYS A 286 7.96 2.73 7.93
CA LYS A 286 7.72 3.65 9.03
C LYS A 286 6.74 3.05 10.04
N GLY A 287 7.13 3.07 11.33
CA GLY A 287 6.44 2.34 12.39
C GLY A 287 6.99 0.92 12.64
N ALA A 288 8.04 0.48 11.93
CA ALA A 288 8.77 -0.76 12.25
C ALA A 288 9.43 -0.71 13.64
N LEU A 289 9.85 0.47 14.07
CA LEU A 289 10.13 0.81 15.47
C LEU A 289 9.22 1.97 15.91
N ARG A 290 8.96 2.07 17.19
CA ARG A 290 8.36 3.27 17.80
C ARG A 290 9.32 4.44 17.70
N HIS A 291 8.80 5.65 17.47
CA HIS A 291 9.62 6.86 17.36
C HIS A 291 10.48 7.14 18.60
N ASP A 292 10.00 6.77 19.80
CA ASP A 292 10.69 6.95 21.07
C ASP A 292 11.79 5.88 21.33
N HIS A 293 11.91 4.86 20.49
CA HIS A 293 12.98 3.87 20.62
C HIS A 293 14.34 4.52 20.34
N PRO A 294 15.37 4.34 21.22
CA PRO A 294 16.67 5.01 21.07
C PRO A 294 17.34 4.79 19.73
N ALA A 295 17.18 3.60 19.13
CA ALA A 295 17.78 3.27 17.84
C ALA A 295 16.98 3.73 16.62
N ASP A 296 15.75 4.28 16.76
CA ASP A 296 15.01 4.83 15.63
C ASP A 296 15.61 6.17 15.22
N VAL A 297 16.12 6.26 14.00
CA VAL A 297 16.72 7.49 13.44
C VAL A 297 15.84 8.15 12.38
N GLY A 298 14.59 7.68 12.26
CA GLY A 298 13.57 8.25 11.39
C GLY A 298 13.57 7.70 9.97
N GLY A 299 12.92 8.43 9.06
CA GLY A 299 12.81 8.04 7.65
C GLY A 299 14.11 8.20 6.88
N ILE A 300 14.36 7.35 5.86
CA ILE A 300 15.53 7.42 4.97
C ILE A 300 15.11 7.74 3.53
N GLY A 301 15.98 8.41 2.80
CA GLY A 301 15.85 8.68 1.37
C GLY A 301 15.34 10.08 1.06
N HIS A 302 14.81 10.28 -0.14
CA HIS A 302 14.40 11.62 -0.60
C HIS A 302 13.44 12.34 0.36
N THR A 303 12.58 11.61 1.05
CA THR A 303 11.69 12.15 2.09
C THR A 303 12.16 11.80 3.50
N GLY A 304 13.43 11.49 3.67
CA GLY A 304 14.03 11.08 4.93
C GLY A 304 14.35 12.24 5.88
N THR A 305 14.81 11.86 7.07
CA THR A 305 15.36 12.79 8.06
C THR A 305 16.83 13.07 7.76
N ALA A 306 17.34 14.23 8.18
CA ALA A 306 18.76 14.52 8.03
C ALA A 306 19.63 13.50 8.75
N THR A 307 19.19 13.03 9.92
CA THR A 307 19.88 12.02 10.73
C THR A 307 20.04 10.70 9.96
N ALA A 308 18.95 10.13 9.45
CA ALA A 308 19.00 8.85 8.74
C ALA A 308 19.84 8.94 7.44
N ASP A 309 19.71 10.04 6.70
CA ASP A 309 20.45 10.24 5.45
C ASP A 309 21.95 10.44 5.69
N GLU A 310 22.35 11.13 6.75
CA GLU A 310 23.77 11.28 7.10
C GLU A 310 24.39 9.96 7.56
N LEU A 311 23.67 9.20 8.38
CA LEU A 311 24.12 7.86 8.77
C LEU A 311 24.23 6.92 7.54
N ALA A 312 23.33 7.06 6.57
CA ALA A 312 23.39 6.28 5.32
C ALA A 312 24.63 6.62 4.49
N ARG A 313 25.01 7.91 4.39
CA ARG A 313 26.23 8.32 3.65
C ARG A 313 27.51 7.82 4.28
N THR A 314 27.52 7.64 5.58
CA THR A 314 28.72 7.25 6.34
C THR A 314 28.74 5.78 6.77
N ALA A 315 27.70 5.02 6.42
CA ALA A 315 27.61 3.59 6.74
C ALA A 315 28.65 2.77 5.96
N ASP A 316 29.30 1.81 6.64
CA ASP A 316 30.16 0.80 6.00
C ASP A 316 29.43 -0.52 5.72
N LEU A 317 28.27 -0.72 6.38
CA LEU A 317 27.35 -1.84 6.13
C LEU A 317 25.90 -1.37 6.23
N VAL A 318 25.14 -1.54 5.17
CA VAL A 318 23.70 -1.28 5.14
C VAL A 318 22.95 -2.62 5.19
N ILE A 319 22.12 -2.78 6.23
CA ILE A 319 21.37 -4.01 6.48
C ILE A 319 19.90 -3.76 6.10
N GLY A 320 19.50 -4.19 4.91
CA GLY A 320 18.09 -4.13 4.50
C GLY A 320 17.27 -5.20 5.18
N VAL A 321 16.15 -4.83 5.81
CA VAL A 321 15.21 -5.78 6.41
C VAL A 321 13.84 -5.59 5.78
N GLY A 322 13.45 -6.52 4.90
CA GLY A 322 12.16 -6.48 4.22
C GLY A 322 11.91 -5.23 3.37
N THR A 323 12.97 -4.63 2.84
CA THR A 323 12.92 -3.50 1.89
C THR A 323 13.24 -3.96 0.48
N ARG A 324 13.03 -3.11 -0.53
CA ARG A 324 13.42 -3.36 -1.92
C ARG A 324 14.52 -2.42 -2.39
N PHE A 325 14.99 -1.52 -1.52
CA PHE A 325 15.91 -0.44 -1.87
C PHE A 325 15.44 0.31 -3.12
N SER A 326 14.19 0.82 -3.06
CA SER A 326 13.62 1.60 -4.15
C SER A 326 14.46 2.85 -4.42
N ASP A 327 14.27 3.42 -5.61
CA ASP A 327 14.91 4.66 -6.03
C ASP A 327 14.76 5.78 -4.98
N PHE A 328 13.57 5.91 -4.43
CA PHE A 328 13.24 6.88 -3.38
C PHE A 328 14.00 6.65 -2.06
N THR A 329 14.14 5.38 -1.65
CA THR A 329 14.87 4.99 -0.42
C THR A 329 16.37 5.23 -0.54
N THR A 330 16.93 5.01 -1.75
CA THR A 330 18.36 5.19 -2.01
C THR A 330 18.71 6.61 -2.44
N ALA A 331 17.70 7.49 -2.58
CA ALA A 331 17.84 8.79 -3.21
C ALA A 331 18.58 8.68 -4.54
N SER A 332 18.04 7.83 -5.42
CA SER A 332 18.61 7.51 -6.73
C SER A 332 20.08 7.07 -6.68
N GLY A 333 20.47 6.42 -5.59
CA GLY A 333 21.82 5.92 -5.37
C GLY A 333 22.83 6.94 -4.82
N THR A 334 22.40 8.17 -4.52
CA THR A 334 23.31 9.22 -4.00
C THR A 334 23.62 9.04 -2.51
N LEU A 335 22.72 8.42 -1.72
CA LEU A 335 22.99 8.14 -0.31
C LEU A 335 24.10 7.10 -0.08
N PHE A 336 24.30 6.21 -1.03
CA PHE A 336 25.26 5.12 -0.93
C PHE A 336 26.36 5.25 -1.98
N ALA A 337 26.85 6.45 -2.20
CA ALA A 337 27.84 6.75 -3.23
C ALA A 337 29.25 6.21 -2.90
N ASP A 338 29.57 5.97 -1.61
CA ASP A 338 30.83 5.36 -1.22
C ASP A 338 30.96 3.94 -1.82
N PRO A 339 31.95 3.67 -2.67
CA PRO A 339 32.16 2.35 -3.26
C PRO A 339 32.50 1.27 -2.22
N ALA A 340 32.98 1.64 -1.05
CA ALA A 340 33.33 0.71 0.04
C ALA A 340 32.11 0.22 0.84
N VAL A 341 30.94 0.86 0.71
CA VAL A 341 29.74 0.44 1.43
C VAL A 341 29.28 -0.95 0.96
N ARG A 342 29.05 -1.84 1.91
CA ARG A 342 28.53 -3.19 1.66
C ARG A 342 27.06 -3.26 2.01
N PHE A 343 26.33 -4.16 1.36
CA PHE A 343 24.94 -4.45 1.65
C PHE A 343 24.76 -5.87 2.15
N LEU A 344 23.94 -6.02 3.17
CA LEU A 344 23.34 -7.28 3.64
C LEU A 344 21.83 -7.15 3.51
N HIS A 345 21.17 -8.12 2.89
CA HIS A 345 19.75 -7.95 2.63
C HIS A 345 18.92 -9.16 3.07
N LEU A 346 18.25 -9.02 4.21
CA LEU A 346 17.23 -9.95 4.70
C LEU A 346 15.91 -9.68 3.95
N ASN A 347 15.52 -10.59 3.07
CA ASN A 347 14.27 -10.47 2.31
C ASN A 347 13.64 -11.83 2.06
N ILE A 348 12.30 -11.86 1.95
CA ILE A 348 11.53 -13.07 1.67
C ILE A 348 11.76 -13.62 0.25
N THR A 349 12.21 -12.80 -0.69
CA THR A 349 12.48 -13.19 -2.07
C THR A 349 13.97 -13.07 -2.41
N ALA A 350 14.52 -14.09 -3.07
CA ALA A 350 15.88 -14.04 -3.60
C ALA A 350 16.06 -12.87 -4.59
N PHE A 351 15.04 -12.58 -5.41
CA PHE A 351 15.05 -11.46 -6.36
C PHE A 351 15.40 -10.12 -5.70
N ASP A 352 14.81 -9.83 -4.53
CA ASP A 352 15.11 -8.58 -3.82
C ASP A 352 16.40 -8.70 -2.99
N ALA A 353 16.67 -9.86 -2.41
CA ALA A 353 17.85 -10.08 -1.55
C ALA A 353 19.19 -9.87 -2.27
N HIS A 354 19.24 -10.08 -3.59
CA HIS A 354 20.46 -9.93 -4.38
C HIS A 354 20.65 -8.51 -4.98
N LYS A 355 19.72 -7.60 -4.78
CA LYS A 355 19.86 -6.21 -5.29
C LYS A 355 21.07 -5.53 -4.67
N LEU A 356 21.67 -4.58 -5.39
CA LEU A 356 22.85 -3.82 -4.97
C LEU A 356 24.09 -4.68 -4.66
N ALA A 357 24.20 -5.86 -5.30
CA ALA A 357 25.26 -6.84 -5.01
C ALA A 357 25.34 -7.19 -3.51
N ALA A 358 24.20 -7.20 -2.81
CA ALA A 358 24.13 -7.48 -1.39
C ALA A 358 24.48 -8.93 -1.06
N LEU A 359 25.00 -9.16 0.13
CA LEU A 359 25.02 -10.47 0.76
C LEU A 359 23.55 -10.87 1.03
N PRO A 360 23.02 -11.92 0.39
CA PRO A 360 21.64 -12.31 0.59
C PRO A 360 21.45 -13.00 1.94
N LEU A 361 20.28 -12.80 2.54
CA LEU A 361 19.73 -13.60 3.63
C LEU A 361 18.26 -13.84 3.29
N VAL A 362 17.99 -14.91 2.54
CA VAL A 362 16.65 -15.19 2.03
C VAL A 362 15.82 -15.87 3.10
N ALA A 363 14.98 -15.09 3.78
CA ALA A 363 14.14 -15.58 4.88
C ALA A 363 12.95 -14.66 5.15
N ASP A 364 11.99 -15.15 5.93
CA ASP A 364 11.00 -14.30 6.60
C ASP A 364 11.72 -13.33 7.55
N ALA A 365 11.29 -12.07 7.60
CA ALA A 365 12.00 -11.04 8.37
C ALA A 365 12.09 -11.37 9.87
N ARG A 366 11.02 -11.92 10.46
CA ARG A 366 11.00 -12.33 11.87
C ARG A 366 11.97 -13.50 12.09
N ALA A 367 11.85 -14.56 11.30
CA ALA A 367 12.71 -15.74 11.44
C ALA A 367 14.21 -15.40 11.21
N GLY A 368 14.49 -14.53 10.24
CA GLY A 368 15.86 -14.07 9.97
C GLY A 368 16.44 -13.23 11.12
N LEU A 369 15.67 -12.30 11.68
CA LEU A 369 16.11 -11.50 12.84
C LEU A 369 16.28 -12.35 14.10
N GLU A 370 15.40 -13.31 14.36
CA GLU A 370 15.54 -14.26 15.46
C GLU A 370 16.85 -15.09 15.32
N ALA A 371 17.14 -15.61 14.13
CA ALA A 371 18.37 -16.35 13.85
C ALA A 371 19.63 -15.49 14.01
N LEU A 372 19.62 -14.25 13.48
CA LEU A 372 20.72 -13.29 13.65
C LEU A 372 20.93 -12.94 15.13
N THR A 373 19.86 -12.71 15.89
CA THR A 373 19.93 -12.42 17.33
C THR A 373 20.59 -13.58 18.08
N ALA A 374 20.15 -14.80 17.86
CA ALA A 374 20.72 -15.98 18.48
C ALA A 374 22.20 -16.17 18.15
N ALA A 375 22.58 -15.97 16.87
CA ALA A 375 23.96 -16.14 16.42
C ALA A 375 24.93 -15.06 16.94
N LEU A 376 24.43 -13.84 17.19
CA LEU A 376 25.21 -12.72 17.72
C LEU A 376 25.27 -12.69 19.25
N ALA A 377 24.20 -13.14 19.94
CA ALA A 377 24.08 -13.12 21.40
C ALA A 377 25.22 -13.91 22.10
N GLY A 378 25.54 -15.09 21.59
CA GLY A 378 26.65 -15.91 22.11
C GLY A 378 28.06 -15.27 21.99
N ARG A 379 28.16 -14.08 21.36
CA ARG A 379 29.41 -13.39 21.04
C ARG A 379 29.45 -11.95 21.56
N GLY A 380 28.39 -11.48 22.24
CA GLY A 380 28.32 -10.17 22.89
C GLY A 380 28.49 -8.98 21.94
N TYR A 381 28.05 -9.08 20.67
CA TYR A 381 28.23 -8.01 19.70
C TYR A 381 27.36 -6.79 20.01
N ARG A 382 27.99 -5.61 20.02
CA ARG A 382 27.34 -4.29 20.04
C ARG A 382 28.16 -3.33 19.18
N VAL A 383 27.53 -2.28 18.65
CA VAL A 383 28.26 -1.18 18.01
C VAL A 383 29.13 -0.43 19.02
N ASP A 384 30.09 0.34 18.52
CA ASP A 384 30.94 1.21 19.35
C ASP A 384 30.05 2.23 20.12
N PRO A 385 30.23 2.42 21.43
CA PRO A 385 29.49 3.43 22.20
C PRO A 385 29.59 4.85 21.64
N ALA A 386 30.70 5.21 20.98
CA ALA A 386 30.84 6.52 20.34
C ALA A 386 29.87 6.66 19.15
N TYR A 387 29.64 5.60 18.39
CA TYR A 387 28.66 5.60 17.31
C TYR A 387 27.23 5.68 17.86
N GLU A 388 26.95 5.00 18.98
CA GLU A 388 25.65 5.13 19.68
C GLU A 388 25.41 6.57 20.13
N THR A 389 26.39 7.23 20.75
CA THR A 389 26.30 8.64 21.17
C THR A 389 26.09 9.58 19.97
N GLU A 390 26.76 9.33 18.84
CA GLU A 390 26.62 10.15 17.63
C GLU A 390 25.19 10.11 17.09
N TYR A 391 24.62 8.92 16.86
CA TYR A 391 23.30 8.85 16.25
C TYR A 391 22.17 9.27 17.21
N THR A 392 22.31 9.05 18.52
CA THR A 392 21.34 9.54 19.50
C THR A 392 21.34 11.06 19.58
N GLY A 393 22.51 11.71 19.61
CA GLY A 393 22.59 13.16 19.57
C GLY A 393 22.06 13.77 18.27
N ALA A 394 22.31 13.12 17.12
CA ALA A 394 21.74 13.55 15.85
C ALA A 394 20.19 13.40 15.81
N LYS A 395 19.65 12.35 16.43
CA LYS A 395 18.20 12.17 16.60
C LYS A 395 17.60 13.28 17.45
N GLU A 396 18.19 13.60 18.59
CA GLU A 396 17.72 14.69 19.47
C GLU A 396 17.69 16.03 18.72
N ALA A 397 18.75 16.35 17.99
CA ALA A 397 18.80 17.56 17.17
C ALA A 397 17.75 17.59 16.05
N TRP A 398 17.34 16.42 15.53
CA TRP A 398 16.23 16.33 14.58
C TRP A 398 14.88 16.55 15.24
N GLU A 399 14.65 15.99 16.43
CA GLU A 399 13.41 16.19 17.19
C GLU A 399 13.17 17.67 17.55
N GLU A 400 14.22 18.43 17.86
CA GLU A 400 14.13 19.89 18.05
C GLU A 400 13.59 20.61 16.80
N ARG A 401 13.99 20.15 15.61
CA ARG A 401 13.47 20.69 14.33
C ARG A 401 12.02 20.29 14.07
N VAL A 402 11.62 19.09 14.48
CA VAL A 402 10.22 18.64 14.40
C VAL A 402 9.35 19.51 15.28
N GLU A 403 9.76 19.74 16.55
CA GLU A 403 9.04 20.63 17.47
C GLU A 403 8.92 22.06 16.90
N ALA A 404 10.00 22.60 16.36
CA ALA A 404 9.97 23.93 15.74
C ALA A 404 9.01 24.00 14.53
N SER A 405 8.90 22.89 13.75
CA SER A 405 8.00 22.81 12.59
C SER A 405 6.53 22.69 13.00
N PHE A 406 6.25 22.07 14.16
CA PHE A 406 4.91 21.91 14.71
C PHE A 406 4.42 23.11 15.49
N ALA A 407 5.32 24.01 15.88
CA ALA A 407 4.98 25.17 16.69
C ALA A 407 3.90 26.04 16.04
N THR A 408 2.94 26.48 16.85
CA THR A 408 1.81 27.33 16.44
C THR A 408 1.87 28.68 17.20
N PRO A 409 2.82 29.58 16.86
CA PRO A 409 3.04 30.83 17.61
C PRO A 409 1.87 31.80 17.48
N ASP A 410 1.11 31.76 16.40
CA ASP A 410 -0.10 32.56 16.20
C ASP A 410 -1.33 31.64 16.03
N PRO A 411 -2.15 31.50 17.07
CA PRO A 411 -3.32 30.64 17.04
C PRO A 411 -4.44 31.17 16.12
N THR A 412 -4.39 32.43 15.72
CA THR A 412 -5.38 33.08 14.85
C THR A 412 -5.00 33.01 13.36
N ALA A 413 -3.79 32.58 13.05
CA ALA A 413 -3.31 32.47 11.68
C ALA A 413 -3.93 31.23 10.96
N ARG A 414 -3.92 31.27 9.63
CA ARG A 414 -4.16 30.10 8.79
C ARG A 414 -3.02 29.10 9.00
N PRO A 415 -3.30 27.81 9.27
CA PRO A 415 -2.24 26.85 9.55
C PRO A 415 -1.43 26.49 8.29
N THR A 416 -0.17 26.15 8.49
CA THR A 416 0.65 25.45 7.49
C THR A 416 0.35 23.95 7.53
N GLN A 417 0.71 23.19 6.47
CA GLN A 417 0.58 21.74 6.47
C GLN A 417 1.31 21.09 7.66
N THR A 418 2.51 21.56 8.02
CA THR A 418 3.27 21.02 9.15
C THR A 418 2.58 21.28 10.50
N GLN A 419 1.97 22.44 10.69
CA GLN A 419 1.18 22.75 11.89
C GLN A 419 -0.08 21.87 11.99
N VAL A 420 -0.74 21.60 10.85
CA VAL A 420 -1.87 20.63 10.81
C VAL A 420 -1.41 19.25 11.29
N LEU A 421 -0.24 18.78 10.82
CA LEU A 421 0.32 17.49 11.23
C LEU A 421 0.71 17.50 12.72
N GLY A 422 1.27 18.59 13.23
CA GLY A 422 1.60 18.73 14.67
C GLY A 422 0.37 18.66 15.56
N LEU A 423 -0.70 19.40 15.21
CA LEU A 423 -1.96 19.35 15.94
C LEU A 423 -2.61 17.95 15.91
N LEU A 424 -2.47 17.24 14.80
CA LEU A 424 -2.95 15.87 14.70
C LEU A 424 -2.08 14.90 15.52
N ASP A 425 -0.73 15.10 15.54
CA ASP A 425 0.19 14.29 16.32
C ASP A 425 -0.06 14.42 17.83
N ASP A 426 -0.41 15.62 18.30
CA ASP A 426 -0.79 15.89 19.70
C ASP A 426 -2.13 15.21 20.08
N LEU A 427 -3.04 15.06 19.13
CA LEU A 427 -4.39 14.53 19.37
C LEU A 427 -4.44 13.00 19.36
N VAL A 428 -3.72 12.35 18.43
CA VAL A 428 -3.85 10.91 18.20
C VAL A 428 -3.14 10.09 19.27
N THR A 429 -3.70 8.90 19.52
CA THR A 429 -3.13 7.89 20.42
C THR A 429 -2.57 6.73 19.60
N GLU A 430 -1.93 5.75 20.25
CA GLU A 430 -1.41 4.55 19.57
C GLU A 430 -2.47 3.69 18.88
N GLU A 431 -3.75 3.92 19.18
CA GLU A 431 -4.88 3.22 18.56
C GLU A 431 -5.31 3.83 17.23
N ASP A 432 -5.03 5.11 16.99
CA ASP A 432 -5.40 5.78 15.75
C ASP A 432 -4.62 5.24 14.55
N ILE A 433 -5.28 5.09 13.41
CA ILE A 433 -4.69 4.64 12.15
C ILE A 433 -4.73 5.80 11.15
N LEU A 434 -3.57 6.17 10.61
CA LEU A 434 -3.47 7.23 9.61
C LEU A 434 -3.18 6.65 8.22
N ILE A 435 -3.95 7.09 7.23
CA ILE A 435 -3.84 6.65 5.86
C ILE A 435 -3.47 7.83 4.98
N ASN A 436 -2.44 7.66 4.18
CA ASN A 436 -1.97 8.62 3.19
C ASN A 436 -1.41 7.87 1.96
N ALA A 437 -1.22 8.54 0.84
CA ALA A 437 -0.67 7.91 -0.35
C ALA A 437 0.24 8.84 -1.16
N ALA A 438 -0.31 9.86 -1.84
CA ALA A 438 0.44 10.67 -2.78
C ALA A 438 0.44 12.16 -2.42
N GLY A 439 1.29 12.94 -3.05
CA GLY A 439 1.42 14.38 -2.84
C GLY A 439 2.49 14.77 -1.83
N SER A 440 2.33 15.92 -1.17
CA SER A 440 3.28 16.43 -0.16
C SER A 440 3.15 15.73 1.20
N LEU A 441 1.95 15.33 1.56
CA LEU A 441 1.64 14.72 2.86
C LEU A 441 2.53 13.52 3.23
N PRO A 442 2.71 12.48 2.38
CA PRO A 442 3.58 11.35 2.73
C PRO A 442 5.04 11.75 2.88
N GLY A 443 5.50 12.79 2.19
CA GLY A 443 6.85 13.32 2.36
C GLY A 443 7.04 13.95 3.73
N ASP A 444 6.13 14.81 4.14
CA ASP A 444 6.18 15.49 5.43
C ASP A 444 5.92 14.54 6.60
N LEU A 445 4.95 13.64 6.46
CA LEU A 445 4.71 12.58 7.45
C LEU A 445 5.92 11.66 7.62
N HIS A 446 6.64 11.31 6.56
CA HIS A 446 7.83 10.48 6.67
C HIS A 446 8.94 11.14 7.49
N LYS A 447 9.09 12.47 7.36
CA LYS A 447 10.07 13.28 8.10
C LYS A 447 9.66 13.56 9.55
N LEU A 448 8.39 13.91 9.76
CA LEU A 448 7.95 14.60 10.97
C LEU A 448 7.09 13.73 11.90
N TRP A 449 6.37 12.71 11.33
CA TRP A 449 5.38 11.94 12.08
C TRP A 449 6.00 11.00 13.09
N ARG A 450 5.51 11.02 14.34
CA ARG A 450 5.96 10.21 15.47
C ARG A 450 5.10 8.97 15.61
N THR A 451 5.50 7.86 15.02
CA THR A 451 4.76 6.59 15.11
C THR A 451 4.86 5.96 16.49
N ARG A 452 3.74 5.76 17.15
CA ARG A 452 3.61 5.10 18.48
C ARG A 452 3.23 3.64 18.34
N SER A 453 2.69 3.26 17.17
CA SER A 453 2.39 1.85 16.81
C SER A 453 2.60 1.65 15.32
N ARG A 454 2.71 0.37 14.92
CA ARG A 454 2.89 -0.03 13.51
C ARG A 454 1.74 0.41 12.59
N ASP A 455 0.56 0.63 13.15
CA ASP A 455 -0.65 0.95 12.37
C ASP A 455 -0.84 2.46 12.16
N GLN A 456 -0.08 3.30 12.88
CA GLN A 456 -0.18 4.75 12.76
C GLN A 456 0.40 5.34 11.47
N TYR A 457 0.97 4.52 10.59
CA TYR A 457 1.46 4.96 9.29
C TYR A 457 1.10 3.96 8.20
N HIS A 458 -0.05 4.17 7.58
CA HIS A 458 -0.47 3.41 6.42
C HIS A 458 -0.24 4.27 5.17
N VAL A 459 0.75 3.93 4.38
CA VAL A 459 1.06 4.62 3.13
C VAL A 459 1.00 3.66 1.95
N GLU A 460 0.41 4.09 0.86
CA GLU A 460 0.61 3.49 -0.44
C GLU A 460 1.65 4.34 -1.18
N TYR A 461 2.85 3.84 -1.27
CA TYR A 461 3.97 4.55 -1.87
C TYR A 461 4.67 3.77 -2.99
N GLY A 462 4.42 2.47 -3.09
CA GLY A 462 5.03 1.62 -4.11
C GLY A 462 4.58 1.95 -5.52
N TYR A 463 3.33 2.38 -5.68
CA TYR A 463 2.73 2.85 -6.93
C TYR A 463 2.39 4.34 -6.89
N SER A 464 2.30 4.91 -5.70
CA SER A 464 2.01 6.34 -5.43
C SER A 464 0.73 6.83 -6.10
N CYS A 465 -0.35 6.06 -5.91
CA CYS A 465 -1.61 6.30 -6.59
C CYS A 465 -2.47 7.34 -5.87
N MET A 466 -2.71 8.49 -6.51
CA MET A 466 -3.68 9.47 -6.03
C MET A 466 -5.10 8.89 -6.01
N GLY A 467 -5.90 9.26 -5.01
CA GLY A 467 -7.27 8.75 -4.82
C GLY A 467 -7.34 7.40 -4.09
N TYR A 468 -6.22 6.93 -3.53
CA TYR A 468 -6.15 5.71 -2.73
C TYR A 468 -6.74 5.87 -1.33
N GLU A 469 -6.58 7.01 -0.71
CA GLU A 469 -6.70 7.24 0.74
C GLU A 469 -8.10 6.93 1.27
N ILE A 470 -9.15 7.48 0.63
CA ILE A 470 -10.54 7.32 1.06
C ILE A 470 -11.00 5.87 0.95
N PRO A 471 -10.90 5.20 -0.23
CA PRO A 471 -11.29 3.80 -0.32
C PRO A 471 -10.43 2.87 0.54
N ALA A 472 -9.13 3.12 0.69
CA ALA A 472 -8.28 2.34 1.58
C ALA A 472 -8.71 2.47 3.05
N ALA A 473 -9.12 3.66 3.49
CA ALA A 473 -9.67 3.86 4.84
C ALA A 473 -10.93 3.03 5.08
N ILE A 474 -11.81 2.91 4.07
CA ILE A 474 -12.97 2.01 4.13
C ILE A 474 -12.50 0.57 4.33
N GLY A 475 -11.53 0.12 3.56
CA GLY A 475 -10.95 -1.22 3.70
C GLY A 475 -10.35 -1.48 5.07
N VAL A 476 -9.62 -0.51 5.63
CA VAL A 476 -9.05 -0.58 6.98
C VAL A 476 -10.13 -0.63 8.04
N LEU A 477 -11.17 0.21 7.94
CA LEU A 477 -12.32 0.20 8.84
C LEU A 477 -13.03 -1.17 8.85
N LEU A 478 -13.20 -1.78 7.68
CA LEU A 478 -13.76 -3.13 7.58
C LEU A 478 -12.86 -4.19 8.23
N ALA A 479 -11.53 -4.05 8.11
CA ALA A 479 -10.56 -4.98 8.69
C ALA A 479 -10.46 -4.86 10.23
N THR A 480 -10.69 -3.68 10.78
CA THR A 480 -10.67 -3.42 12.23
C THR A 480 -11.99 -3.73 12.92
N GLY A 481 -13.00 -4.20 12.18
CA GLY A 481 -14.32 -4.50 12.74
C GLY A 481 -15.12 -3.25 13.11
N ALA A 482 -14.99 -2.18 12.36
CA ALA A 482 -15.61 -0.87 12.63
C ALA A 482 -17.14 -0.87 12.75
N ARG A 483 -17.79 -2.00 12.45
CA ARG A 483 -19.23 -2.23 12.76
C ARG A 483 -19.48 -2.59 14.23
N SER A 484 -18.43 -2.81 15.04
CA SER A 484 -18.50 -2.97 16.49
C SER A 484 -18.27 -1.64 17.20
N ARG A 485 -18.73 -1.51 18.46
CA ARG A 485 -18.56 -0.28 19.25
C ARG A 485 -17.11 -0.01 19.68
N GLU A 486 -16.23 -0.98 19.54
CA GLU A 486 -14.80 -0.91 19.95
C GLU A 486 -13.88 -0.72 18.72
N HIS A 487 -14.26 0.15 17.79
CA HIS A 487 -13.44 0.40 16.62
C HIS A 487 -12.34 1.42 16.89
N ARG A 488 -11.20 1.22 16.23
CA ARG A 488 -10.07 2.17 16.22
C ARG A 488 -10.39 3.35 15.31
N PRO A 489 -10.05 4.61 15.70
CA PRO A 489 -10.20 5.75 14.81
C PRO A 489 -9.33 5.60 13.55
N VAL A 490 -9.91 5.84 12.37
CA VAL A 490 -9.21 5.75 11.08
C VAL A 490 -9.30 7.09 10.36
N TRP A 491 -8.15 7.71 10.14
CA TRP A 491 -8.00 9.00 9.47
C TRP A 491 -7.49 8.80 8.04
N ALA A 492 -8.21 9.32 7.07
CA ALA A 492 -7.74 9.50 5.70
C ALA A 492 -7.27 10.95 5.53
N LEU A 493 -5.96 11.14 5.31
CA LEU A 493 -5.35 12.45 5.09
C LEU A 493 -5.21 12.69 3.59
N VAL A 494 -5.86 13.70 3.08
CA VAL A 494 -5.93 13.96 1.64
C VAL A 494 -5.61 15.43 1.33
N GLY A 495 -4.76 15.67 0.35
CA GLY A 495 -4.70 16.98 -0.31
C GLY A 495 -5.87 17.13 -1.28
N ASP A 496 -6.14 18.36 -1.69
CA ASP A 496 -7.20 18.68 -2.66
C ASP A 496 -7.06 17.90 -3.99
N GLY A 497 -5.84 17.73 -4.48
CA GLY A 497 -5.57 16.99 -5.72
C GLY A 497 -5.96 15.52 -5.65
N THR A 498 -5.58 14.81 -4.59
CA THR A 498 -5.92 13.40 -4.41
C THR A 498 -7.40 13.22 -4.08
N TYR A 499 -8.01 14.15 -3.33
CA TYR A 499 -9.46 14.17 -3.06
C TYR A 499 -10.26 14.19 -4.36
N LEU A 500 -9.92 15.10 -5.28
CA LEU A 500 -10.64 15.25 -6.56
C LEU A 500 -10.52 14.03 -7.49
N MET A 501 -9.55 13.15 -7.28
CA MET A 501 -9.40 11.94 -8.09
C MET A 501 -10.47 10.88 -7.77
N ASN A 502 -10.89 10.72 -6.51
CA ASN A 502 -11.78 9.63 -6.15
C ASN A 502 -12.58 9.89 -4.85
N PRO A 503 -13.43 10.95 -4.78
CA PRO A 503 -14.23 11.25 -3.60
C PRO A 503 -15.48 10.37 -3.48
N THR A 504 -15.90 9.68 -4.55
CA THR A 504 -17.22 9.01 -4.64
C THR A 504 -17.40 7.88 -3.64
N GLU A 505 -16.32 7.25 -3.17
CA GLU A 505 -16.39 6.20 -2.16
C GLU A 505 -16.81 6.71 -0.76
N ILE A 506 -16.86 8.01 -0.56
CA ILE A 506 -17.53 8.62 0.62
C ILE A 506 -18.96 8.08 0.75
N VAL A 507 -19.67 7.95 -0.37
CA VAL A 507 -21.05 7.39 -0.40
C VAL A 507 -21.05 5.95 0.11
N THR A 508 -20.02 5.17 -0.19
CA THR A 508 -19.87 3.80 0.33
C THR A 508 -19.63 3.80 1.85
N ALA A 509 -18.78 4.69 2.36
CA ALA A 509 -18.58 4.82 3.81
C ALA A 509 -19.88 5.17 4.55
N VAL A 510 -20.69 6.07 3.99
CA VAL A 510 -22.01 6.46 4.53
C VAL A 510 -22.98 5.27 4.48
N GLN A 511 -23.06 4.57 3.32
CA GLN A 511 -23.94 3.41 3.14
C GLN A 511 -23.64 2.29 4.14
N GLU A 512 -22.36 2.02 4.40
CA GLU A 512 -21.90 0.97 5.32
C GLU A 512 -21.83 1.44 6.78
N ASN A 513 -22.23 2.71 7.05
CA ASN A 513 -22.15 3.36 8.37
C ASN A 513 -20.77 3.23 9.02
N LEU A 514 -19.72 3.50 8.24
CA LEU A 514 -18.34 3.42 8.71
C LEU A 514 -17.88 4.77 9.28
N PRO A 515 -17.26 4.82 10.46
CA PRO A 515 -16.88 6.07 11.14
C PRO A 515 -15.58 6.66 10.57
N LEU A 516 -15.53 6.87 9.25
CA LEU A 516 -14.43 7.47 8.54
C LEU A 516 -14.12 8.88 9.06
N LYS A 517 -12.87 9.17 9.38
CA LYS A 517 -12.35 10.52 9.64
C LYS A 517 -11.58 10.98 8.42
N LEU A 518 -12.13 11.93 7.69
CA LEU A 518 -11.50 12.50 6.51
C LEU A 518 -10.92 13.87 6.88
N LEU A 519 -9.61 14.06 6.66
CA LEU A 519 -8.95 15.36 6.81
C LEU A 519 -8.53 15.87 5.43
N ILE A 520 -9.19 16.92 4.94
CA ILE A 520 -8.89 17.56 3.66
C ILE A 520 -8.04 18.80 3.91
N LEU A 521 -6.83 18.80 3.35
CA LEU A 521 -5.93 19.95 3.32
C LEU A 521 -6.00 20.58 1.94
N GLN A 522 -6.54 21.79 1.85
CA GLN A 522 -6.64 22.51 0.58
C GLN A 522 -5.51 23.53 0.44
N ASN A 523 -4.72 23.41 -0.60
CA ASN A 523 -3.69 24.36 -1.02
C ASN A 523 -3.88 24.86 -2.47
N HIS A 524 -5.04 24.57 -3.08
CA HIS A 524 -5.48 24.98 -4.40
C HIS A 524 -4.59 24.48 -5.56
N GLY A 525 -4.08 23.24 -5.45
CA GLY A 525 -3.32 22.63 -6.53
C GLY A 525 -2.52 21.38 -6.18
N TYR A 526 -1.71 20.95 -7.09
CA TYR A 526 -0.78 19.83 -6.94
C TYR A 526 0.55 20.34 -6.36
N ALA A 527 0.56 20.72 -5.08
CA ALA A 527 1.70 21.43 -4.45
C ALA A 527 3.03 20.69 -4.57
N SER A 528 3.04 19.36 -4.39
CA SER A 528 4.25 18.53 -4.54
C SER A 528 4.82 18.61 -5.96
N ILE A 529 3.98 18.44 -6.97
CA ILE A 529 4.37 18.51 -8.38
C ILE A 529 4.72 19.95 -8.76
N GLY A 530 4.05 20.96 -8.17
CA GLY A 530 4.41 22.37 -8.33
C GLY A 530 5.83 22.65 -7.85
N GLY A 531 6.22 22.13 -6.67
CA GLY A 531 7.58 22.22 -6.15
C GLY A 531 8.60 21.55 -7.06
N LEU A 532 8.29 20.32 -7.51
CA LEU A 532 9.14 19.58 -8.45
C LEU A 532 9.28 20.33 -9.79
N SER A 533 8.17 20.82 -10.36
CA SER A 533 8.17 21.62 -11.58
C SER A 533 9.07 22.86 -11.46
N ALA A 534 9.01 23.57 -10.32
CA ALA A 534 9.88 24.71 -10.05
C ALA A 534 11.36 24.29 -9.98
N SER A 535 11.67 23.16 -9.31
CA SER A 535 13.06 22.70 -9.17
C SER A 535 13.74 22.31 -10.48
N VAL A 536 12.96 21.88 -11.49
CA VAL A 536 13.46 21.56 -12.83
C VAL A 536 13.35 22.74 -13.81
N GLY A 537 12.96 23.92 -13.32
CA GLY A 537 12.86 25.15 -14.12
C GLY A 537 11.60 25.28 -14.99
N ALA A 538 10.52 24.52 -14.66
CA ALA A 538 9.24 24.55 -15.38
C ALA A 538 8.16 25.43 -14.71
N GLU A 539 8.54 26.29 -13.74
CA GLU A 539 7.77 27.42 -13.20
C GLU A 539 6.35 27.07 -12.71
N ARG A 540 6.15 25.86 -12.14
CA ARG A 540 4.85 25.36 -11.64
C ARG A 540 3.73 25.32 -12.69
N PHE A 541 4.06 25.28 -13.98
CA PHE A 541 3.07 25.27 -15.05
C PHE A 541 2.05 24.13 -14.89
N GLY A 542 0.75 24.47 -14.94
CA GLY A 542 -0.35 23.50 -14.89
C GLY A 542 -0.56 22.81 -13.53
N THR A 543 0.02 23.33 -12.43
CA THR A 543 -0.06 22.68 -11.11
C THR A 543 -0.94 23.42 -10.10
N ALA A 544 -1.52 24.57 -10.45
CA ALA A 544 -2.47 25.32 -9.62
C ALA A 544 -3.87 25.32 -10.22
N TYR A 545 -4.89 25.35 -9.37
CA TYR A 545 -6.30 25.43 -9.81
C TYR A 545 -6.71 26.87 -10.07
N ARG A 546 -6.44 27.34 -11.30
CA ARG A 546 -6.70 28.70 -11.74
C ARG A 546 -7.44 28.71 -13.06
N HIS A 547 -8.24 29.75 -13.28
CA HIS A 547 -8.79 30.04 -14.58
C HIS A 547 -7.68 30.36 -15.58
N ARG A 548 -7.95 30.12 -16.86
CA ARG A 548 -7.07 30.59 -17.91
C ARG A 548 -7.14 32.12 -18.01
N ASP A 549 -5.99 32.74 -18.24
CA ASP A 549 -5.90 34.14 -18.60
C ASP A 549 -6.14 34.37 -20.09
N ALA A 550 -6.02 35.63 -20.53
CA ALA A 550 -6.22 36.01 -21.93
C ALA A 550 -5.18 35.40 -22.89
N ASP A 551 -4.00 35.08 -22.39
CA ASP A 551 -2.90 34.48 -23.16
C ASP A 551 -2.93 32.95 -23.14
N GLY A 552 -3.95 32.36 -22.50
CA GLY A 552 -4.14 30.90 -22.38
C GLY A 552 -3.35 30.23 -21.26
N GLY A 553 -2.63 30.97 -20.44
CA GLY A 553 -1.96 30.49 -19.24
C GLY A 553 -2.94 30.18 -18.10
N PHE A 554 -2.46 29.48 -17.05
CA PHE A 554 -3.26 29.20 -15.84
C PHE A 554 -2.91 30.20 -14.72
N THR A 555 -2.96 31.51 -15.05
CA THR A 555 -2.60 32.59 -14.13
C THR A 555 -3.79 33.46 -13.70
N GLY A 556 -4.99 33.16 -14.16
CA GLY A 556 -6.24 33.81 -13.78
C GLY A 556 -6.60 33.62 -12.31
N PRO A 557 -7.79 34.06 -11.87
CA PRO A 557 -8.26 33.86 -10.50
C PRO A 557 -8.31 32.38 -10.09
N PRO A 558 -8.22 32.03 -8.78
CA PRO A 558 -8.45 30.68 -8.30
C PRO A 558 -9.81 30.14 -8.73
N LEU A 559 -9.91 28.83 -8.97
CA LEU A 559 -11.19 28.17 -9.27
C LEU A 559 -12.09 28.16 -8.01
N PRO A 560 -13.41 28.42 -8.16
CA PRO A 560 -14.34 28.42 -7.03
C PRO A 560 -14.76 27.00 -6.62
N VAL A 561 -13.78 26.17 -6.25
CA VAL A 561 -14.03 24.76 -5.86
C VAL A 561 -14.19 24.67 -4.35
N ASP A 562 -15.40 24.33 -3.87
CA ASP A 562 -15.70 24.09 -2.46
C ASP A 562 -15.71 22.58 -2.16
N LEU A 563 -14.55 22.03 -1.75
CA LEU A 563 -14.40 20.61 -1.42
C LEU A 563 -15.19 20.21 -0.17
N ALA A 564 -15.37 21.12 0.78
CA ALA A 564 -16.17 20.87 1.96
C ALA A 564 -17.65 20.71 1.63
N ALA A 565 -18.19 21.57 0.75
CA ALA A 565 -19.56 21.42 0.25
C ALA A 565 -19.73 20.12 -0.56
N ASN A 566 -18.73 19.74 -1.35
CA ASN A 566 -18.74 18.47 -2.06
C ASN A 566 -18.77 17.28 -1.08
N ALA A 567 -17.91 17.25 -0.07
CA ALA A 567 -17.89 16.20 0.96
C ALA A 567 -19.24 16.11 1.70
N ALA A 568 -19.85 17.26 2.03
CA ALA A 568 -21.17 17.32 2.64
C ALA A 568 -22.27 16.76 1.73
N SER A 569 -22.22 17.06 0.43
CA SER A 569 -23.17 16.55 -0.57
C SER A 569 -23.11 15.03 -0.75
N LEU A 570 -21.94 14.42 -0.47
CA LEU A 570 -21.74 12.97 -0.48
C LEU A 570 -22.12 12.29 0.85
N GLY A 571 -22.58 13.06 1.86
CA GLY A 571 -23.16 12.57 3.10
C GLY A 571 -22.29 12.66 4.34
N LEU A 572 -21.12 13.31 4.30
CA LEU A 572 -20.30 13.53 5.49
C LEU A 572 -20.81 14.71 6.34
N ARG A 573 -20.69 14.57 7.65
CA ARG A 573 -20.68 15.72 8.55
C ARG A 573 -19.38 16.49 8.34
N VAL A 574 -19.46 17.78 7.99
CA VAL A 574 -18.27 18.58 7.69
C VAL A 574 -18.03 19.64 8.75
N LEU A 575 -16.81 19.67 9.28
CA LEU A 575 -16.28 20.65 10.22
C LEU A 575 -15.22 21.48 9.49
N ARG A 576 -15.41 22.82 9.46
CA ARG A 576 -14.46 23.74 8.79
C ARG A 576 -13.58 24.42 9.82
N ALA A 577 -12.29 24.56 9.50
CA ALA A 577 -11.34 25.34 10.27
C ALA A 577 -10.71 26.41 9.39
N ALA A 578 -10.65 27.64 9.90
CA ALA A 578 -9.99 28.77 9.23
C ALA A 578 -8.66 29.12 9.90
N THR A 579 -8.54 28.84 11.18
CA THR A 579 -7.37 29.17 12.02
C THR A 579 -6.81 27.94 12.72
N VAL A 580 -5.61 28.06 13.30
CA VAL A 580 -5.00 27.03 14.16
C VAL A 580 -5.93 26.66 15.31
N ASP A 581 -6.53 27.65 15.99
CA ASP A 581 -7.44 27.41 17.12
C ASP A 581 -8.73 26.70 16.71
N ASP A 582 -9.31 27.07 15.56
CA ASP A 582 -10.46 26.37 15.03
C ASP A 582 -10.10 24.92 14.73
N LEU A 583 -8.94 24.70 14.08
CA LEU A 583 -8.50 23.36 13.70
C LEU A 583 -8.34 22.45 14.93
N ARG A 584 -7.75 22.94 16.01
CA ARG A 584 -7.60 22.19 17.27
C ARG A 584 -8.95 21.71 17.81
N LYS A 585 -9.97 22.59 17.78
CA LYS A 585 -11.33 22.26 18.25
C LYS A 585 -12.00 21.20 17.36
N VAL A 586 -11.98 21.44 16.04
CA VAL A 586 -12.69 20.56 15.11
C VAL A 586 -12.02 19.19 14.93
N LEU A 587 -10.71 19.08 15.11
CA LEU A 587 -10.00 17.79 15.12
C LEU A 587 -10.46 16.94 16.31
N SER A 588 -10.54 17.52 17.52
CA SER A 588 -11.06 16.81 18.70
C SER A 588 -12.50 16.38 18.50
N GLU A 589 -13.35 17.29 18.02
CA GLU A 589 -14.77 16.99 17.73
C GLU A 589 -14.92 15.88 16.68
N ALA A 590 -14.11 15.88 15.63
CA ALA A 590 -14.11 14.85 14.61
C ALA A 590 -13.67 13.49 15.15
N ARG A 591 -12.64 13.47 16.03
CA ARG A 591 -12.16 12.23 16.64
C ARG A 591 -13.24 11.53 17.46
N ASP A 592 -14.00 12.30 18.23
CA ASP A 592 -15.05 11.80 19.10
C ASP A 592 -16.39 11.51 18.37
N ALA A 593 -16.52 11.91 17.12
CA ALA A 593 -17.73 11.71 16.35
C ALA A 593 -17.99 10.21 16.04
N GLU A 594 -19.21 9.72 16.26
CA GLU A 594 -19.58 8.32 15.99
C GLU A 594 -19.72 8.00 14.50
N GLY A 595 -20.09 8.98 13.67
CA GLY A 595 -20.34 8.83 12.23
C GLY A 595 -19.17 9.28 11.34
N PRO A 596 -19.32 9.08 10.01
CA PRO A 596 -18.35 9.56 9.03
C PRO A 596 -18.29 11.08 9.02
N THR A 597 -17.09 11.62 9.29
CA THR A 597 -16.88 13.06 9.52
C THR A 597 -15.70 13.56 8.72
N CYS A 598 -15.82 14.75 8.15
CA CYS A 598 -14.75 15.46 7.44
C CYS A 598 -14.32 16.70 8.22
N VAL A 599 -13.03 16.85 8.41
CA VAL A 599 -12.39 18.12 8.78
C VAL A 599 -11.82 18.74 7.50
N TYR A 600 -12.22 19.96 7.21
CA TYR A 600 -11.73 20.73 6.08
C TYR A 600 -10.91 21.91 6.57
N VAL A 601 -9.71 22.08 6.05
CA VAL A 601 -8.83 23.21 6.36
C VAL A 601 -8.12 23.71 5.10
N GLU A 602 -8.11 25.02 4.89
CA GLU A 602 -7.20 25.65 3.95
C GLU A 602 -5.86 25.89 4.63
N THR A 603 -4.77 25.51 3.95
CA THR A 603 -3.41 25.72 4.45
C THR A 603 -2.74 26.85 3.69
N GLU A 604 -1.76 27.49 4.35
CA GLU A 604 -0.84 28.37 3.64
C GLU A 604 -0.13 27.64 2.51
N THR A 605 0.10 28.32 1.41
CA THR A 605 0.78 27.74 0.26
C THR A 605 2.28 27.62 0.53
N PRO A 606 2.98 26.61 0.01
CA PRO A 606 4.42 26.43 0.21
C PRO A 606 5.29 27.62 -0.25
N ASP A 607 4.73 28.53 -1.04
CA ASP A 607 5.43 29.70 -1.55
C ASP A 607 5.54 30.84 -0.53
N THR A 608 4.72 30.82 0.52
CA THR A 608 4.59 31.92 1.48
C THR A 608 5.18 31.62 2.84
N VAL A 609 5.46 30.36 3.16
CA VAL A 609 5.90 29.94 4.50
C VAL A 609 7.01 28.87 4.42
N SER A 610 7.93 28.91 5.39
CA SER A 610 8.93 27.85 5.58
C SER A 610 8.24 26.50 5.74
N GLY A 611 8.41 25.63 4.76
CA GLY A 611 7.96 24.23 4.83
C GLY A 611 8.80 23.40 5.82
N PRO A 612 8.57 22.09 5.90
CA PRO A 612 9.41 21.20 6.69
C PRO A 612 10.87 21.32 6.24
N PRO A 613 11.82 20.89 7.09
CA PRO A 613 13.24 20.89 6.70
C PRO A 613 13.41 20.27 5.31
N PRO A 614 14.13 20.92 4.39
CA PRO A 614 14.26 20.45 3.02
C PRO A 614 14.85 19.04 2.98
N ALA A 615 14.46 18.24 2.00
CA ALA A 615 15.09 16.97 1.72
C ALA A 615 16.59 17.20 1.44
N GLN A 616 17.45 16.44 2.15
CA GLN A 616 18.89 16.51 1.93
C GLN A 616 19.39 15.47 0.92
N ALA A 617 18.50 14.60 0.47
CA ALA A 617 18.79 13.54 -0.46
C ALA A 617 18.11 13.81 -1.82
N TRP A 618 18.88 13.72 -2.88
CA TRP A 618 18.44 13.98 -4.24
C TRP A 618 17.59 12.83 -4.78
N TRP A 619 16.67 13.15 -5.67
CA TRP A 619 15.87 12.18 -6.41
C TRP A 619 15.97 12.48 -7.91
N ASP A 620 16.25 11.45 -8.71
CA ASP A 620 16.48 11.54 -10.14
C ASP A 620 15.17 11.85 -10.89
N VAL A 621 14.97 13.13 -11.16
CA VAL A 621 13.96 13.60 -12.10
C VAL A 621 14.68 14.24 -13.27
N PRO A 622 14.59 13.69 -14.47
CA PRO A 622 15.32 14.20 -15.63
C PRO A 622 15.02 15.67 -15.93
N VAL A 623 16.06 16.44 -16.17
CA VAL A 623 15.98 17.85 -16.60
C VAL A 623 16.32 17.93 -18.07
N ALA A 624 15.59 18.77 -18.82
CA ALA A 624 15.78 18.95 -20.25
C ALA A 624 17.25 19.33 -20.58
N GLU A 625 17.83 18.66 -21.56
CA GLU A 625 19.22 18.91 -22.00
C GLU A 625 19.38 20.29 -22.68
N THR A 626 18.32 20.78 -23.29
CA THR A 626 18.28 22.09 -23.90
C THR A 626 17.09 22.87 -23.38
N ALA A 627 17.31 24.13 -22.99
CA ALA A 627 16.25 25.02 -22.54
C ALA A 627 16.62 26.47 -22.82
N SER A 628 15.63 27.29 -23.15
CA SER A 628 15.81 28.75 -23.33
C SER A 628 15.69 29.53 -22.00
N ARG A 629 15.13 28.91 -20.96
CA ARG A 629 14.89 29.56 -19.66
C ARG A 629 16.11 29.42 -18.76
N PRO A 630 16.63 30.48 -18.15
CA PRO A 630 17.80 30.42 -17.28
C PRO A 630 17.64 29.46 -16.09
N ALA A 631 16.44 29.40 -15.51
CA ALA A 631 16.16 28.49 -14.40
C ALA A 631 16.31 27.00 -14.81
N ALA A 632 15.87 26.63 -16.00
CA ALA A 632 16.00 25.26 -16.49
C ALA A 632 17.47 24.93 -16.87
N VAL A 633 18.22 25.88 -17.41
CA VAL A 633 19.67 25.70 -17.66
C VAL A 633 20.42 25.44 -16.35
N LYS A 634 20.16 26.25 -15.33
CA LYS A 634 20.77 26.06 -14.00
C LYS A 634 20.37 24.72 -13.36
N ALA A 635 19.09 24.34 -13.50
CA ALA A 635 18.61 23.04 -13.01
C ALA A 635 19.32 21.88 -13.70
N ARG A 636 19.62 22.00 -15.01
CA ARG A 636 20.39 20.98 -15.76
C ARG A 636 21.82 20.83 -15.25
N GLU A 637 22.51 21.92 -14.95
CA GLU A 637 23.87 21.89 -14.40
C GLU A 637 23.90 21.17 -13.04
N GLU A 638 22.90 21.41 -12.18
CA GLU A 638 22.76 20.72 -10.91
C GLU A 638 22.45 19.23 -11.10
N TYR A 639 21.54 18.91 -12.02
CA TYR A 639 21.20 17.53 -12.37
C TYR A 639 22.44 16.74 -12.80
N ASP A 640 23.27 17.28 -13.70
CA ASP A 640 24.48 16.62 -14.19
C ASP A 640 25.49 16.36 -13.06
N ARG A 641 25.61 17.27 -12.09
CA ARG A 641 26.44 17.07 -10.88
C ARG A 641 25.94 15.90 -10.01
N GLN A 642 24.63 15.82 -9.78
CA GLN A 642 24.02 14.78 -8.99
C GLN A 642 24.11 13.41 -9.67
N VAL A 643 23.89 13.34 -10.98
CA VAL A 643 24.06 12.11 -11.77
C VAL A 643 25.50 11.61 -11.70
N ALA A 644 26.49 12.51 -11.75
CA ALA A 644 27.89 12.16 -11.62
C ALA A 644 28.26 11.62 -10.22
N ALA A 645 27.56 12.07 -9.17
CA ALA A 645 27.81 11.69 -7.78
C ALA A 645 27.13 10.38 -7.35
N ARG A 646 26.16 9.87 -8.13
CA ARG A 646 25.42 8.67 -7.75
C ARG A 646 26.28 7.40 -7.86
N ARG A 647 25.95 6.40 -7.03
CA ARG A 647 26.57 5.08 -7.09
C ARG A 647 26.36 4.46 -8.48
N ARG A 648 27.43 3.99 -9.09
CA ARG A 648 27.35 3.10 -10.25
C ARG A 648 26.96 1.70 -9.78
N HIS A 649 26.27 0.94 -10.62
CA HIS A 649 25.70 -0.37 -10.24
C HIS A 649 26.74 -1.45 -9.87
N LEU A 650 28.03 -1.20 -10.11
CA LEU A 650 29.12 -2.09 -9.73
C LEU A 650 30.23 -1.27 -9.09
#